data_5e4392918cd4965dafb3b9758e74431d
#
_entry.id   5e4392918cd4965dafb3b9758e74431d
#
_cell.length_a   1.000
_cell.length_b   1.000
_cell.length_c   1.000
_cell.angle_alpha   90.00
_cell.angle_beta   90.00
_cell.angle_gamma   90.00
#
_symmetry.space_group_name_H-M   'P 1'
#
loop_
_entity.id
_entity.type
_entity.pdbx_description
1 polymer ?
#
loop_
_entity_poly.entity_id
_entity_poly.type
_entity_poly.pdbx_seq_one_letter_code
_entity_poly.pdbx_strand_id
1 'polypeptide(L)'
;MSSTGNSDIQRILADVMANRPYSHRQNVDPTVVAVVTVEEDMRFLPDTMGALLRQTVLPGVIVIADCAGGDNPPVQSQFQVIPAPSGLVSSVPQPKTVTVELVGVKGARSFYHGVAKALHDAQLDSSTRAVWLLHDDSRPADDTCLESLLETWRNDPTASVLGAKQLDWQAKHLHDVGAYAYRHRVESLVVDGEPDQEQYDGRRDVFSVSLAGTLVSIETMHELGGADDWFTTFAESEDFCLRVCLSGRRVVVVPQARIAHRRARFEGVRTKGGEPVDEDRPIDSSMARIRGRMRYSYTDTRLMMWPFVWVFGVFAAIGKAIAKLFAKRPYEALCELVAPWTLWGGLPRAIAARRRVSRQESVPIGRLGVLVANRQQVAQWHDRVQALSDQRHVVLLSPLAKAHLRRRAIQRWLLAVAMALVCFGVVAVMHGTTLRAVLSGASLYSDSLLPTGGDFGQLWRAATTSWVFGDGIAAPPAPWLLVWGLASVITAGNVSAAIALVTFAAAPLMALSFWAFAGVFTRSDAVRVACGLLWASFALGLGLFSAGDVPMLTVMVFLPAAFAFVFRAVGLYRTEDQVTAHPSVQAAALAALCFVPPVAAEPQLMLSLIVVFVVFLAVVPRHRAMLLLIPLPSGFVIAPTIINAVHHASEGAWRQLFGDVMVPLSAGNGAPEASGFATLAMRAFGVDDT
;
A
#
# COMPACT_ATOMS: atom_id res chain seq x y z
N MET A 1 -11.64 -2.53 36.61
CA MET A 1 -10.25 -2.59 36.11
C MET A 1 -9.54 -1.21 36.05
N SER A 2 -10.07 -0.14 36.65
CA SER A 2 -9.54 1.23 36.56
C SER A 2 -8.61 1.69 37.69
N SER A 3 -8.33 0.85 38.69
CA SER A 3 -7.42 1.23 39.80
C SER A 3 -5.95 0.82 39.58
N THR A 4 -5.67 -0.04 38.63
CA THR A 4 -4.32 -0.56 38.38
C THR A 4 -3.43 0.43 37.63
N GLY A 5 -3.95 1.19 36.67
CA GLY A 5 -3.16 2.12 35.86
C GLY A 5 -2.52 3.24 36.67
N ASN A 6 -3.26 3.90 37.55
CA ASN A 6 -2.75 5.02 38.36
C ASN A 6 -1.64 4.56 39.34
N SER A 7 -1.77 3.35 39.92
CA SER A 7 -0.74 2.78 40.79
C SER A 7 0.54 2.42 40.05
N ASP A 8 0.45 1.99 38.79
CA ASP A 8 1.62 1.64 37.98
C ASP A 8 2.35 2.89 37.49
N ILE A 9 1.65 3.95 37.08
CA ILE A 9 2.26 5.24 36.76
C ILE A 9 2.96 5.81 38.00
N GLN A 10 2.32 5.81 39.16
CA GLN A 10 2.93 6.28 40.41
C GLN A 10 4.18 5.50 40.79
N ARG A 11 4.18 4.18 40.60
CA ARG A 11 5.36 3.33 40.83
C ARG A 11 6.50 3.69 39.89
N ILE A 12 6.22 3.84 38.56
CA ILE A 12 7.21 4.25 37.57
C ILE A 12 7.80 5.62 37.92
N LEU A 13 6.94 6.56 38.28
CA LEU A 13 7.38 7.91 38.67
C LEU A 13 8.25 7.89 39.92
N ALA A 14 7.86 7.14 40.96
CA ALA A 14 8.64 7.00 42.19
C ALA A 14 10.03 6.39 41.89
N ASP A 15 10.08 5.37 41.04
CA ASP A 15 11.33 4.73 40.64
C ASP A 15 12.25 5.69 39.84
N VAL A 16 11.71 6.40 38.84
CA VAL A 16 12.46 7.36 38.02
C VAL A 16 12.93 8.54 38.88
N MET A 17 12.11 9.02 39.83
CA MET A 17 12.48 10.11 40.72
C MET A 17 13.56 9.69 41.72
N ALA A 18 13.49 8.46 42.27
CA ALA A 18 14.49 7.91 43.18
C ALA A 18 15.85 7.71 42.50
N ASN A 19 15.84 7.34 41.21
CA ASN A 19 17.07 7.14 40.42
C ASN A 19 17.51 8.38 39.65
N ARG A 20 16.93 9.56 39.91
CA ARG A 20 17.30 10.81 39.25
C ARG A 20 18.76 11.16 39.50
N PRO A 21 19.55 11.38 38.44
CA PRO A 21 20.92 11.82 38.62
C PRO A 21 20.97 13.25 39.21
N TYR A 22 21.70 13.45 40.27
CA TYR A 22 21.93 14.77 40.84
C TYR A 22 22.87 15.56 39.90
N SER A 23 22.38 16.64 39.30
CA SER A 23 23.16 17.48 38.41
C SER A 23 23.26 18.90 38.98
N HIS A 24 24.47 19.39 39.26
CA HIS A 24 24.74 20.78 39.64
C HIS A 24 24.51 21.81 38.53
N ARG A 25 24.15 21.37 37.31
CA ARG A 25 23.91 22.23 36.13
C ARG A 25 22.44 22.45 35.80
N GLN A 26 21.53 21.92 36.61
CA GLN A 26 20.12 22.09 36.36
C GLN A 26 19.58 23.40 36.85
N ASN A 27 18.69 24.03 36.09
CA ASN A 27 17.91 25.20 36.50
C ASN A 27 16.43 24.88 36.35
N VAL A 28 15.53 25.74 36.87
CA VAL A 28 14.09 25.62 36.75
C VAL A 28 13.52 26.90 36.13
N ASP A 29 12.72 26.78 35.08
CA ASP A 29 11.92 27.89 34.53
C ASP A 29 10.46 27.75 35.05
N PRO A 30 10.05 28.57 36.01
CA PRO A 30 8.72 28.47 36.63
C PRO A 30 7.58 28.86 35.68
N THR A 31 7.89 29.51 34.53
CA THR A 31 6.91 29.96 33.57
C THR A 31 6.54 28.90 32.54
N VAL A 32 7.17 27.73 32.62
CA VAL A 32 6.97 26.61 31.71
C VAL A 32 6.30 25.45 32.44
N VAL A 33 5.28 24.89 31.80
CA VAL A 33 4.61 23.66 32.21
C VAL A 33 4.91 22.58 31.15
N ALA A 34 5.41 21.42 31.55
CA ALA A 34 5.48 20.26 30.67
C ALA A 34 4.23 19.40 30.86
N VAL A 35 3.60 18.96 29.77
CA VAL A 35 2.51 18.01 29.80
C VAL A 35 2.93 16.73 29.09
N VAL A 36 2.91 15.61 29.81
CA VAL A 36 3.23 14.28 29.27
C VAL A 36 1.94 13.46 29.25
N THR A 37 1.42 13.15 28.07
CA THR A 37 0.24 12.26 27.96
C THR A 37 0.70 10.80 28.02
N VAL A 38 0.03 10.02 28.86
CA VAL A 38 0.31 8.60 29.08
C VAL A 38 -0.89 7.79 28.67
N GLU A 39 -0.66 6.76 27.87
CA GLU A 39 -1.67 5.81 27.43
C GLU A 39 -1.57 4.50 28.22
N GLU A 40 -2.35 3.49 27.85
CA GLU A 40 -2.34 2.17 28.53
C GLU A 40 -0.99 1.45 28.35
N ASP A 41 -0.30 1.71 27.22
CA ASP A 41 1.05 1.20 26.94
C ASP A 41 2.12 2.08 27.61
N MET A 42 2.60 1.69 28.76
CA MET A 42 3.57 2.44 29.55
C MET A 42 5.06 2.06 29.26
N ARG A 43 5.32 1.22 28.24
CA ARG A 43 6.69 0.72 27.94
C ARG A 43 7.73 1.81 27.77
N PHE A 44 7.35 2.95 27.25
CA PHE A 44 8.29 4.06 26.90
C PHE A 44 8.31 5.16 27.96
N LEU A 45 7.36 5.16 28.90
CA LEU A 45 7.24 6.20 29.93
C LEU A 45 8.49 6.36 30.82
N PRO A 46 9.13 5.27 31.29
CA PRO A 46 10.34 5.40 32.12
C PRO A 46 11.46 6.17 31.43
N ASP A 47 11.71 5.87 30.15
CA ASP A 47 12.75 6.53 29.35
C ASP A 47 12.42 7.99 29.08
N THR A 48 11.15 8.30 28.80
CA THR A 48 10.68 9.67 28.54
C THR A 48 10.77 10.52 29.81
N MET A 49 10.31 10.01 30.93
CA MET A 49 10.40 10.72 32.20
C MET A 49 11.87 10.89 32.67
N GLY A 50 12.68 9.83 32.50
CA GLY A 50 14.11 9.89 32.82
C GLY A 50 14.83 10.95 31.99
N ALA A 51 14.53 11.07 30.68
CA ALA A 51 15.12 12.08 29.81
C ALA A 51 14.62 13.51 30.13
N LEU A 52 13.34 13.65 30.49
CA LEU A 52 12.78 14.95 30.95
C LEU A 52 13.45 15.43 32.22
N LEU A 53 13.63 14.54 33.21
CA LEU A 53 14.24 14.91 34.49
C LEU A 53 15.77 15.17 34.41
N ARG A 54 16.43 14.79 33.33
CA ARG A 54 17.85 15.11 33.06
C ARG A 54 18.07 16.46 32.39
N GLN A 55 17.00 17.15 31.94
CA GLN A 55 17.15 18.43 31.22
C GLN A 55 17.92 19.46 32.04
N THR A 56 18.76 20.27 31.37
CA THR A 56 19.50 21.39 31.95
C THR A 56 18.58 22.47 32.48
N VAL A 57 17.43 22.67 31.84
CA VAL A 57 16.33 23.53 32.29
C VAL A 57 15.09 22.66 32.48
N LEU A 58 14.61 22.62 33.72
CA LEU A 58 13.37 21.92 34.06
C LEU A 58 12.17 22.87 34.03
N PRO A 59 10.98 22.40 33.62
CA PRO A 59 9.74 23.15 33.79
C PRO A 59 9.39 23.28 35.28
N GLY A 60 8.68 24.35 35.66
CA GLY A 60 8.24 24.54 37.05
C GLY A 60 7.17 23.51 37.46
N VAL A 61 6.35 23.08 36.51
CA VAL A 61 5.33 22.06 36.72
C VAL A 61 5.41 21.00 35.61
N ILE A 62 5.33 19.73 36.01
CA ILE A 62 5.24 18.58 35.11
C ILE A 62 3.88 17.92 35.33
N VAL A 63 2.98 18.04 34.39
CA VAL A 63 1.66 17.43 34.43
C VAL A 63 1.70 16.12 33.66
N ILE A 64 1.34 15.02 34.30
CA ILE A 64 1.22 13.71 33.71
C ILE A 64 -0.26 13.42 33.49
N ALA A 65 -0.68 13.39 32.25
CA ALA A 65 -2.04 13.17 31.84
C ALA A 65 -2.30 11.67 31.61
N ASP A 66 -2.95 11.02 32.56
CA ASP A 66 -3.32 9.60 32.46
C ASP A 66 -4.57 9.45 31.58
N CYS A 67 -4.39 9.12 30.31
CA CYS A 67 -5.46 8.92 29.34
C CYS A 67 -6.20 7.57 29.50
N ALA A 68 -5.60 6.60 30.18
CA ALA A 68 -6.18 5.28 30.46
C ALA A 68 -6.96 5.26 31.80
N GLY A 69 -6.60 6.17 32.70
CA GLY A 69 -7.16 6.22 34.05
C GLY A 69 -8.59 6.76 34.13
N GLY A 70 -9.17 6.59 35.32
CA GLY A 70 -10.48 7.16 35.68
C GLY A 70 -10.38 8.62 36.13
N ASP A 71 -11.51 9.21 36.52
CA ASP A 71 -11.59 10.52 37.17
C ASP A 71 -11.06 10.41 38.63
N ASN A 72 -9.74 10.21 38.76
CA ASN A 72 -9.10 10.18 40.08
C ASN A 72 -8.68 11.61 40.46
N PRO A 73 -8.72 11.99 41.72
CA PRO A 73 -8.21 13.27 42.17
C PRO A 73 -6.73 13.41 41.81
N PRO A 74 -6.27 14.62 41.44
CA PRO A 74 -4.87 14.86 41.14
C PRO A 74 -3.95 14.48 42.30
N VAL A 75 -2.84 13.81 41.97
CA VAL A 75 -1.80 13.43 42.93
C VAL A 75 -0.58 14.32 42.68
N GLN A 76 -0.17 15.07 43.69
CA GLN A 76 1.00 15.96 43.59
C GLN A 76 2.19 15.40 44.37
N SER A 77 3.36 15.57 43.79
CA SER A 77 4.65 15.35 44.41
C SER A 77 5.58 16.51 44.05
N GLN A 78 6.55 16.79 44.90
CA GLN A 78 7.48 17.90 44.71
C GLN A 78 8.92 17.48 44.99
N PHE A 79 9.84 18.07 44.24
CA PHE A 79 11.27 17.92 44.52
C PHE A 79 12.01 19.26 44.34
N GLN A 80 13.15 19.41 45.00
CA GLN A 80 13.94 20.60 44.92
C GLN A 80 15.15 20.43 44.00
N VAL A 81 15.47 21.52 43.29
CA VAL A 81 16.63 21.66 42.42
C VAL A 81 17.47 22.82 42.93
N ILE A 82 18.75 22.61 43.17
CA ILE A 82 19.69 23.66 43.53
C ILE A 82 20.40 24.09 42.23
N PRO A 83 20.10 25.29 41.68
CA PRO A 83 20.73 25.76 40.45
C PRO A 83 22.23 25.90 40.58
N ALA A 84 22.96 25.75 39.46
CA ALA A 84 24.39 26.08 39.45
C ALA A 84 24.62 27.56 39.77
N PRO A 85 25.66 27.89 40.52
CA PRO A 85 25.98 29.30 40.80
C PRO A 85 26.30 30.04 39.49
N SER A 86 25.54 31.08 39.20
CA SER A 86 25.73 31.92 38.02
C SER A 86 26.66 33.10 38.39
N GLY A 87 27.88 33.08 37.88
CA GLY A 87 28.82 34.19 37.92
C GLY A 87 29.64 34.32 39.21
N LEU A 88 30.41 35.40 39.31
CA LEU A 88 31.38 35.75 40.39
C LEU A 88 30.70 36.17 41.70
N VAL A 89 29.41 36.04 41.87
CA VAL A 89 28.69 36.47 43.08
C VAL A 89 28.52 35.29 44.03
N SER A 90 29.04 35.42 45.21
CA SER A 90 29.04 34.42 46.30
C SER A 90 27.69 34.23 47.01
N SER A 91 26.56 34.41 46.34
CA SER A 91 25.26 34.07 46.89
C SER A 91 24.95 32.58 46.70
N VAL A 92 24.66 31.88 47.78
CA VAL A 92 24.21 30.48 47.73
C VAL A 92 22.94 30.44 46.87
N PRO A 93 22.90 29.64 45.78
CA PRO A 93 21.72 29.54 44.94
C PRO A 93 20.52 29.04 45.77
N GLN A 94 19.42 29.74 45.72
CA GLN A 94 18.22 29.30 46.43
C GLN A 94 17.60 28.07 45.71
N PRO A 95 17.16 27.05 46.45
CA PRO A 95 16.49 25.88 45.90
C PRO A 95 15.20 26.32 45.18
N LYS A 96 14.99 25.79 43.96
CA LYS A 96 13.75 25.96 43.23
C LYS A 96 12.95 24.64 43.29
N THR A 97 11.64 24.74 43.45
CA THR A 97 10.76 23.58 43.53
C THR A 97 10.20 23.26 42.15
N VAL A 98 10.21 21.98 41.80
CA VAL A 98 9.48 21.43 40.63
C VAL A 98 8.32 20.61 41.17
N THR A 99 7.11 20.89 40.69
CA THR A 99 5.89 20.14 41.04
C THR A 99 5.58 19.11 39.96
N VAL A 100 5.35 17.88 40.35
CA VAL A 100 4.87 16.81 39.44
C VAL A 100 3.43 16.48 39.84
N GLU A 101 2.53 16.62 38.88
CA GLU A 101 1.11 16.42 39.10
C GLU A 101 0.59 15.32 38.16
N LEU A 102 -0.04 14.28 38.72
CA LEU A 102 -0.70 13.21 37.96
C LEU A 102 -2.20 13.49 37.91
N VAL A 103 -2.73 13.66 36.70
CA VAL A 103 -4.12 14.02 36.44
C VAL A 103 -4.78 12.95 35.56
N GLY A 104 -5.93 12.40 35.99
CA GLY A 104 -6.73 11.48 35.21
C GLY A 104 -7.55 12.21 34.13
N VAL A 105 -7.36 11.87 32.86
CA VAL A 105 -8.03 12.54 31.71
C VAL A 105 -8.91 11.56 30.94
N LYS A 106 -9.88 10.97 31.62
CA LYS A 106 -10.79 9.98 31.07
C LYS A 106 -11.45 10.42 29.77
N GLY A 107 -11.47 9.52 28.79
CA GLY A 107 -12.11 9.73 27.48
C GLY A 107 -11.36 10.69 26.57
N ALA A 108 -10.06 10.91 26.79
CA ALA A 108 -9.20 11.57 25.82
C ALA A 108 -9.21 10.79 24.49
N ARG A 109 -9.49 11.51 23.40
CA ARG A 109 -9.66 10.90 22.05
C ARG A 109 -8.43 11.04 21.19
N SER A 110 -7.53 11.90 21.57
CA SER A 110 -6.32 12.25 20.85
C SER A 110 -5.27 12.80 21.80
N PHE A 111 -4.04 12.95 21.32
CA PHE A 111 -2.94 13.53 22.08
C PHE A 111 -3.31 14.93 22.63
N TYR A 112 -3.70 15.84 21.73
CA TYR A 112 -4.02 17.20 22.15
C TYR A 112 -5.24 17.28 23.05
N HIS A 113 -6.25 16.43 22.85
CA HIS A 113 -7.41 16.38 23.74
C HIS A 113 -7.02 15.97 25.18
N GLY A 114 -6.05 15.04 25.30
CA GLY A 114 -5.45 14.69 26.61
C GLY A 114 -4.75 15.90 27.26
N VAL A 115 -3.93 16.61 26.47
CA VAL A 115 -3.26 17.84 26.91
C VAL A 115 -4.27 18.90 27.38
N ALA A 116 -5.30 19.18 26.58
CA ALA A 116 -6.28 20.23 26.90
C ALA A 116 -7.04 19.93 28.20
N LYS A 117 -7.43 18.66 28.41
CA LYS A 117 -8.09 18.25 29.67
C LYS A 117 -7.14 18.36 30.86
N ALA A 118 -5.89 17.89 30.69
CA ALA A 118 -4.91 17.95 31.76
C ALA A 118 -4.62 19.40 32.19
N LEU A 119 -4.48 20.32 31.22
CA LEU A 119 -4.28 21.76 31.52
C LEU A 119 -5.51 22.42 32.16
N HIS A 120 -6.73 21.93 31.87
CA HIS A 120 -7.94 22.43 32.50
C HIS A 120 -8.01 22.01 33.97
N ASP A 121 -7.62 20.76 34.26
CA ASP A 121 -7.78 20.16 35.60
C ASP A 121 -6.55 20.42 36.50
N ALA A 122 -5.38 20.73 35.90
CA ALA A 122 -4.16 21.09 36.62
C ALA A 122 -4.26 22.49 37.22
N GLN A 123 -3.70 22.67 38.41
CA GLN A 123 -3.62 23.96 39.09
C GLN A 123 -2.43 24.79 38.51
N LEU A 124 -2.67 25.44 37.36
CA LEU A 124 -1.67 26.28 36.72
C LEU A 124 -1.56 27.66 37.41
N ASP A 125 -0.31 28.09 37.62
CA ASP A 125 -0.06 29.46 38.07
C ASP A 125 -0.32 30.45 36.93
N SER A 126 -0.81 31.64 37.28
CA SER A 126 -1.01 32.78 36.37
C SER A 126 0.31 33.25 35.70
N SER A 127 1.45 32.87 36.24
CA SER A 127 2.79 33.12 35.67
C SER A 127 3.14 32.21 34.49
N THR A 128 2.37 31.15 34.21
CA THR A 128 2.62 30.24 33.12
C THR A 128 2.53 30.94 31.76
N ARG A 129 3.61 30.84 30.96
CA ARG A 129 3.70 31.46 29.63
C ARG A 129 3.75 30.48 28.50
N ALA A 130 4.30 29.29 28.73
CA ALA A 130 4.44 28.27 27.70
C ALA A 130 4.17 26.87 28.22
N VAL A 131 3.72 26.02 27.30
CA VAL A 131 3.48 24.60 27.55
C VAL A 131 4.39 23.79 26.65
N TRP A 132 5.16 22.88 27.24
CA TRP A 132 5.98 21.89 26.53
C TRP A 132 5.19 20.60 26.41
N LEU A 133 4.85 20.21 25.18
CA LEU A 133 3.99 19.08 24.87
C LEU A 133 4.84 17.81 24.65
N LEU A 134 4.61 16.78 25.43
CA LEU A 134 5.30 15.49 25.31
C LEU A 134 4.26 14.35 25.32
N HIS A 135 4.61 13.28 24.64
CA HIS A 135 3.91 12.00 24.71
C HIS A 135 4.79 10.98 25.42
N ASP A 136 4.23 9.95 26.04
CA ASP A 136 4.99 8.91 26.74
C ASP A 136 6.04 8.22 25.86
N ASP A 137 5.87 8.23 24.54
CA ASP A 137 6.80 7.68 23.54
C ASP A 137 7.61 8.75 22.78
N SER A 138 7.73 9.97 23.36
CA SER A 138 8.51 11.09 22.79
C SER A 138 9.47 11.66 23.82
N ARG A 139 10.65 11.10 23.91
CA ARG A 139 11.67 11.53 24.86
C ARG A 139 12.63 12.57 24.28
N PRO A 140 13.06 13.58 25.05
CA PRO A 140 14.21 14.41 24.69
C PRO A 140 15.43 13.54 24.36
N ALA A 141 16.08 13.80 23.22
CA ALA A 141 17.24 13.03 22.78
C ALA A 141 18.54 13.45 23.48
N ASP A 142 18.55 14.67 24.01
CA ASP A 142 19.66 15.25 24.79
C ASP A 142 19.14 16.03 25.99
N ASP A 143 20.07 16.45 26.86
CA ASP A 143 19.73 17.13 28.11
C ASP A 143 19.47 18.64 27.90
N THR A 144 19.65 19.20 26.70
CA THR A 144 19.54 20.64 26.38
C THR A 144 18.30 20.96 25.52
N CYS A 145 17.43 20.01 25.28
CA CYS A 145 16.29 20.14 24.37
C CYS A 145 15.38 21.32 24.78
N LEU A 146 14.91 21.38 26.03
CA LEU A 146 14.06 22.47 26.50
C LEU A 146 14.80 23.80 26.53
N GLU A 147 16.09 23.81 26.92
CA GLU A 147 16.94 25.01 26.92
C GLU A 147 17.02 25.63 25.52
N SER A 148 17.24 24.81 24.48
CA SER A 148 17.31 25.27 23.09
C SER A 148 16.00 25.87 22.60
N LEU A 149 14.85 25.28 22.98
CA LEU A 149 13.53 25.84 22.67
C LEU A 149 13.32 27.20 23.35
N LEU A 150 13.66 27.31 24.63
CA LEU A 150 13.50 28.54 25.40
C LEU A 150 14.48 29.64 24.95
N GLU A 151 15.70 29.31 24.60
CA GLU A 151 16.68 30.26 24.05
C GLU A 151 16.17 30.82 22.72
N THR A 152 15.70 29.95 21.82
CA THR A 152 15.11 30.38 20.57
C THR A 152 13.89 31.28 20.78
N TRP A 153 13.01 30.94 21.73
CA TRP A 153 11.83 31.76 22.04
C TRP A 153 12.19 33.13 22.62
N ARG A 154 13.22 33.22 23.48
CA ARG A 154 13.68 34.49 24.01
C ARG A 154 14.31 35.39 22.93
N ASN A 155 14.98 34.75 21.95
CA ASN A 155 15.59 35.47 20.83
C ASN A 155 14.60 35.84 19.74
N ASP A 156 13.47 35.11 19.63
CA ASP A 156 12.42 35.35 18.65
C ASP A 156 11.02 35.27 19.32
N PRO A 157 10.61 36.33 20.05
CA PRO A 157 9.33 36.33 20.78
C PRO A 157 8.08 36.27 19.87
N THR A 158 8.24 36.43 18.56
CA THR A 158 7.14 36.35 17.59
C THR A 158 6.80 34.89 17.24
N ALA A 159 7.68 33.94 17.58
CA ALA A 159 7.42 32.52 17.44
C ALA A 159 6.42 32.04 18.50
N SER A 160 5.27 31.57 18.10
CA SER A 160 4.19 31.11 18.99
C SER A 160 4.22 29.58 19.19
N VAL A 161 4.79 28.86 18.25
CA VAL A 161 4.97 27.40 18.26
C VAL A 161 6.38 27.07 17.85
N LEU A 162 7.13 26.42 18.73
CA LEU A 162 8.52 26.02 18.51
C LEU A 162 8.62 24.49 18.54
N GLY A 163 8.81 23.87 17.38
CA GLY A 163 8.92 22.42 17.23
C GLY A 163 10.34 21.94 17.30
N ALA A 164 10.54 20.77 17.88
CA ALA A 164 11.84 20.09 17.92
C ALA A 164 12.05 19.20 16.67
N LYS A 165 13.32 18.97 16.30
CA LYS A 165 13.71 17.95 15.32
C LYS A 165 13.28 16.58 15.81
N GLN A 166 12.56 15.83 14.98
CA GLN A 166 12.08 14.48 15.30
C GLN A 166 13.06 13.43 14.78
N LEU A 167 13.48 12.55 15.65
CA LEU A 167 14.41 11.44 15.38
C LEU A 167 13.75 10.10 15.71
N ASP A 168 14.34 9.00 15.23
CA ASP A 168 13.99 7.66 15.67
C ASP A 168 14.29 7.44 17.16
N TRP A 169 13.79 6.33 17.75
CA TRP A 169 13.98 6.07 19.18
C TRP A 169 15.45 5.97 19.60
N GLN A 170 16.34 5.61 18.67
CA GLN A 170 17.80 5.57 18.88
C GLN A 170 18.49 6.93 18.67
N ALA A 171 17.75 7.96 18.28
CA ALA A 171 18.24 9.31 17.96
C ALA A 171 19.32 9.35 16.85
N LYS A 172 19.19 8.47 15.85
CA LYS A 172 20.16 8.33 14.73
C LYS A 172 19.60 8.72 13.38
N HIS A 173 18.30 8.50 13.17
CA HIS A 173 17.64 8.70 11.89
C HIS A 173 16.54 9.75 12.01
N LEU A 174 16.40 10.52 10.94
CA LEU A 174 15.41 11.60 10.86
C LEU A 174 14.00 11.04 10.63
N HIS A 175 13.04 11.64 11.31
CA HIS A 175 11.61 11.50 11.03
C HIS A 175 11.03 12.78 10.44
N ASP A 176 11.31 13.93 11.05
CA ASP A 176 10.79 15.21 10.61
C ASP A 176 11.65 16.39 11.13
N VAL A 177 11.76 17.45 10.33
CA VAL A 177 12.40 18.72 10.69
C VAL A 177 11.50 19.86 10.20
N GLY A 178 10.24 19.81 10.62
CA GLY A 178 9.20 20.71 10.15
C GLY A 178 8.76 20.46 8.70
N ALA A 179 7.54 20.86 8.40
CA ALA A 179 6.86 20.57 7.15
C ALA A 179 6.33 21.84 6.48
N TYR A 180 6.07 21.74 5.17
CA TYR A 180 5.61 22.85 4.31
C TYR A 180 4.25 22.55 3.73
N ALA A 181 3.44 23.58 3.50
CA ALA A 181 2.15 23.45 2.82
C ALA A 181 2.36 23.10 1.33
N TYR A 182 1.55 22.21 0.80
CA TYR A 182 1.55 21.85 -0.63
C TYR A 182 0.16 21.39 -1.06
N ARG A 183 -0.58 22.18 -1.86
CA ARG A 183 -1.89 21.80 -2.46
C ARG A 183 -2.84 21.11 -1.47
N HIS A 184 -3.29 21.75 -0.44
CA HIS A 184 -4.17 21.18 0.60
C HIS A 184 -3.59 19.93 1.31
N ARG A 185 -2.28 19.84 1.42
CA ARG A 185 -1.52 18.83 2.16
C ARG A 185 -0.33 19.50 2.84
N VAL A 186 0.26 18.77 3.76
CA VAL A 186 1.51 19.16 4.42
C VAL A 186 2.56 18.11 4.07
N GLU A 187 3.74 18.55 3.62
CA GLU A 187 4.84 17.67 3.20
C GLU A 187 6.12 18.06 3.97
N SER A 188 6.71 17.10 4.64
CA SER A 188 7.92 17.30 5.45
C SER A 188 9.16 17.64 4.61
N LEU A 189 9.25 17.15 3.39
CA LEU A 189 10.43 17.24 2.52
C LEU A 189 11.71 16.65 3.16
N VAL A 190 11.55 15.86 4.22
CA VAL A 190 12.58 15.02 4.83
C VAL A 190 12.32 13.58 4.42
N VAL A 191 13.36 12.81 4.18
CA VAL A 191 13.21 11.37 3.90
C VAL A 191 13.19 10.63 5.23
N ASP A 192 12.03 10.07 5.59
CA ASP A 192 11.85 9.33 6.84
C ASP A 192 12.83 8.15 6.94
N GLY A 193 13.66 8.16 8.00
CA GLY A 193 14.67 7.17 8.25
C GLY A 193 16.01 7.39 7.54
N GLU A 194 16.29 8.56 6.95
CA GLU A 194 17.64 8.92 6.57
C GLU A 194 18.49 9.27 7.80
N PRO A 195 19.83 9.03 7.79
CA PRO A 195 20.70 9.43 8.89
C PRO A 195 20.66 10.94 9.13
N ASP A 196 20.66 11.35 10.41
CA ASP A 196 20.84 12.76 10.77
C ASP A 196 22.30 13.17 10.57
N GLN A 197 22.54 14.05 9.60
CA GLN A 197 23.83 14.66 9.26
C GLN A 197 23.72 16.18 9.30
N GLU A 198 22.76 16.72 10.06
CA GLU A 198 22.49 18.16 10.20
C GLU A 198 22.09 18.85 8.88
N GLN A 199 21.75 18.06 7.85
CA GLN A 199 21.44 18.53 6.49
C GLN A 199 20.19 19.42 6.40
N TYR A 200 19.38 19.49 7.46
CA TYR A 200 18.18 20.34 7.53
C TYR A 200 18.27 21.39 8.65
N ASP A 201 19.39 21.55 9.32
CA ASP A 201 19.55 22.43 10.48
C ASP A 201 19.50 23.93 10.15
N GLY A 202 19.54 24.27 8.86
CA GLY A 202 19.27 25.62 8.37
C GLY A 202 17.78 26.01 8.29
N ARG A 203 16.84 25.08 8.57
CA ARG A 203 15.40 25.40 8.58
C ARG A 203 15.03 26.23 9.83
N ARG A 204 14.11 27.15 9.63
CA ARG A 204 13.55 27.99 10.73
C ARG A 204 12.05 28.07 10.62
N ASP A 205 11.53 28.95 9.77
CA ASP A 205 10.10 29.10 9.56
C ASP A 205 9.58 27.92 8.76
N VAL A 206 8.56 27.27 9.30
CA VAL A 206 7.92 26.09 8.70
C VAL A 206 6.41 26.24 8.84
N PHE A 207 5.66 25.51 8.02
CA PHE A 207 4.20 25.54 8.08
C PHE A 207 3.65 24.70 9.23
N SER A 208 4.28 23.60 9.54
CA SER A 208 3.83 22.68 10.59
C SER A 208 5.03 21.98 11.24
N VAL A 209 4.88 21.63 12.51
CA VAL A 209 5.78 20.80 13.30
C VAL A 209 4.99 19.71 14.02
N SER A 210 5.63 18.61 14.37
CA SER A 210 5.02 17.61 15.25
C SER A 210 4.75 18.23 16.62
N LEU A 211 3.53 18.03 17.17
CA LEU A 211 3.20 18.54 18.51
C LEU A 211 3.96 17.80 19.61
N ALA A 212 4.42 16.57 19.39
CA ALA A 212 5.26 15.88 20.36
C ALA A 212 6.65 16.55 20.44
N GLY A 213 7.01 17.04 21.60
CA GLY A 213 8.24 17.78 21.85
C GLY A 213 8.20 19.28 21.53
N THR A 214 7.01 19.82 21.27
CA THR A 214 6.82 21.22 20.87
C THR A 214 6.54 22.11 22.07
N LEU A 215 7.17 23.30 22.12
CA LEU A 215 6.86 24.37 23.05
C LEU A 215 5.84 25.32 22.42
N VAL A 216 4.70 25.55 23.09
CA VAL A 216 3.60 26.39 22.61
C VAL A 216 3.33 27.49 23.60
N SER A 217 3.16 28.74 23.13
CA SER A 217 2.70 29.87 23.95
C SER A 217 1.28 29.57 24.49
N ILE A 218 1.09 29.76 25.80
CA ILE A 218 -0.22 29.55 26.44
C ILE A 218 -1.29 30.50 25.86
N GLU A 219 -0.90 31.70 25.50
CA GLU A 219 -1.78 32.68 24.84
C GLU A 219 -2.31 32.14 23.51
N THR A 220 -1.43 31.54 22.68
CA THR A 220 -1.81 30.92 21.40
C THR A 220 -2.76 29.75 21.60
N MET A 221 -2.54 28.93 22.62
CA MET A 221 -3.44 27.82 22.96
C MET A 221 -4.82 28.31 23.38
N HIS A 222 -4.89 29.36 24.20
CA HIS A 222 -6.17 29.94 24.64
C HIS A 222 -6.95 30.59 23.50
N GLU A 223 -6.31 31.38 22.65
CA GLU A 223 -6.98 32.11 21.57
C GLU A 223 -7.44 31.17 20.43
N LEU A 224 -6.64 30.19 20.07
CA LEU A 224 -6.96 29.28 18.97
C LEU A 224 -7.73 28.04 19.42
N GLY A 225 -7.81 27.78 20.74
CA GLY A 225 -8.51 26.62 21.29
C GLY A 225 -7.87 25.28 20.97
N GLY A 226 -6.56 25.26 20.67
CA GLY A 226 -5.78 24.07 20.40
C GLY A 226 -6.20 23.29 19.14
N ALA A 227 -5.82 22.01 19.03
CA ALA A 227 -6.21 21.16 17.91
C ALA A 227 -7.73 20.89 17.93
N ASP A 228 -8.33 20.69 16.75
CA ASP A 228 -9.77 20.42 16.63
C ASP A 228 -10.11 18.96 16.94
N ASP A 229 -11.18 18.71 17.70
CA ASP A 229 -11.65 17.38 18.09
C ASP A 229 -12.07 16.48 16.92
N TRP A 230 -12.21 17.04 15.72
CA TRP A 230 -12.47 16.24 14.53
C TRP A 230 -11.27 15.41 14.11
N PHE A 231 -10.06 15.90 14.45
CA PHE A 231 -8.84 15.14 14.26
C PHE A 231 -8.66 14.15 15.41
N THR A 232 -7.99 13.06 15.09
CA THR A 232 -7.55 12.08 16.08
C THR A 232 -6.04 12.11 16.10
N THR A 233 -5.37 11.05 16.39
CA THR A 233 -3.90 10.96 16.48
C THR A 233 -3.13 11.53 15.27
N PHE A 234 -3.72 11.50 14.06
CA PHE A 234 -3.06 11.99 12.85
C PHE A 234 -3.71 13.26 12.35
N ALA A 235 -2.88 14.17 11.86
CA ALA A 235 -3.23 15.50 11.34
C ALA A 235 -3.68 16.55 12.39
N GLU A 236 -3.54 16.28 13.69
CA GLU A 236 -3.75 17.29 14.75
C GLU A 236 -2.71 18.40 14.67
N SER A 237 -1.46 18.03 14.48
CA SER A 237 -0.33 18.96 14.34
C SER A 237 -0.54 19.89 13.15
N GLU A 238 -0.93 19.32 12.02
CA GLU A 238 -1.15 20.06 10.78
C GLU A 238 -2.33 21.02 10.89
N ASP A 239 -3.44 20.60 11.52
CA ASP A 239 -4.60 21.49 11.76
C ASP A 239 -4.26 22.64 12.69
N PHE A 240 -3.62 22.36 13.81
CA PHE A 240 -3.24 23.39 14.78
C PHE A 240 -2.27 24.41 14.16
N CYS A 241 -1.20 23.94 13.50
CA CYS A 241 -0.23 24.79 12.85
C CYS A 241 -0.82 25.58 11.67
N LEU A 242 -1.75 25.02 10.89
CA LEU A 242 -2.52 25.73 9.87
C LEU A 242 -3.20 26.98 10.48
N ARG A 243 -3.91 26.81 11.60
CA ARG A 243 -4.64 27.91 12.25
C ARG A 243 -3.69 28.91 12.88
N VAL A 244 -2.56 28.47 13.42
CA VAL A 244 -1.49 29.37 13.91
C VAL A 244 -0.96 30.23 12.77
N CYS A 245 -0.59 29.65 11.64
CA CYS A 245 -0.10 30.39 10.47
C CYS A 245 -1.15 31.34 9.88
N LEU A 246 -2.41 30.90 9.76
CA LEU A 246 -3.50 31.72 9.24
C LEU A 246 -3.93 32.84 10.20
N SER A 247 -3.65 32.73 11.49
CA SER A 247 -3.83 33.81 12.46
C SER A 247 -2.73 34.87 12.41
N GLY A 248 -1.74 34.71 11.55
CA GLY A 248 -0.59 35.62 11.42
C GLY A 248 0.54 35.36 12.40
N ARG A 249 0.46 34.28 13.18
CA ARG A 249 1.51 33.84 14.08
C ARG A 249 2.51 32.94 13.39
N ARG A 250 3.68 32.73 14.00
CA ARG A 250 4.79 31.97 13.39
C ARG A 250 4.97 30.60 14.04
N VAL A 251 5.22 29.60 13.20
CA VAL A 251 5.66 28.26 13.57
C VAL A 251 7.11 28.12 13.18
N VAL A 252 7.96 27.78 14.12
CA VAL A 252 9.41 27.69 13.96
C VAL A 252 9.88 26.30 14.34
N VAL A 253 10.77 25.69 13.54
CA VAL A 253 11.49 24.49 13.95
C VAL A 253 12.83 24.89 14.54
N VAL A 254 13.19 24.23 15.64
CA VAL A 254 14.47 24.42 16.38
C VAL A 254 15.28 23.11 16.24
N PRO A 255 16.17 23.00 15.24
CA PRO A 255 16.87 21.75 14.98
C PRO A 255 17.82 21.31 16.11
N GLN A 256 18.27 22.26 16.95
CA GLN A 256 19.09 21.99 18.12
C GLN A 256 18.32 21.31 19.25
N ALA A 257 17.00 21.52 19.31
CA ALA A 257 16.12 20.78 20.18
C ALA A 257 15.73 19.45 19.51
N ARG A 258 16.14 18.32 20.09
CA ARG A 258 15.98 17.00 19.49
C ARG A 258 15.08 16.12 20.33
N ILE A 259 14.11 15.48 19.69
CA ILE A 259 13.18 14.52 20.29
C ILE A 259 13.33 13.16 19.63
N ALA A 260 13.61 12.14 20.41
CA ALA A 260 13.54 10.76 19.99
C ALA A 260 12.10 10.27 20.17
N HIS A 261 11.39 10.03 19.06
CA HIS A 261 9.96 9.71 19.02
C HIS A 261 9.74 8.31 18.47
N ARG A 262 9.21 7.40 19.31
CA ARG A 262 8.93 6.03 18.89
C ARG A 262 7.82 5.94 17.85
N ARG A 263 6.92 6.93 17.83
CA ARG A 263 5.74 6.96 16.95
C ARG A 263 4.92 5.66 17.00
N ALA A 264 4.68 5.15 18.21
CA ALA A 264 4.15 3.80 18.45
C ALA A 264 2.85 3.51 17.68
N ARG A 265 1.93 4.51 17.57
CA ARG A 265 0.70 4.37 16.77
C ARG A 265 0.95 4.40 15.26
N PHE A 266 1.94 5.17 14.81
CA PHE A 266 2.28 5.24 13.39
C PHE A 266 2.91 3.93 12.93
N GLU A 267 3.78 3.37 13.72
CA GLU A 267 4.46 2.11 13.44
C GLU A 267 3.63 0.87 13.77
N GLY A 268 2.45 1.07 14.38
CA GLY A 268 1.50 0.00 14.64
C GLY A 268 1.80 -0.87 15.85
N VAL A 269 2.74 -0.45 16.72
CA VAL A 269 3.09 -1.16 17.97
C VAL A 269 2.19 -0.76 19.15
N ARG A 270 1.20 0.09 18.90
CA ARG A 270 0.16 0.52 19.84
C ARG A 270 -1.19 0.60 19.13
N THR A 271 -2.26 0.13 19.78
CA THR A 271 -3.62 0.20 19.24
C THR A 271 -4.16 1.63 19.26
N LYS A 272 -5.31 1.85 18.60
CA LYS A 272 -6.03 3.13 18.69
C LYS A 272 -6.49 3.43 20.13
N GLY A 273 -6.74 2.42 20.95
CA GLY A 273 -7.14 2.54 22.35
C GLY A 273 -5.99 2.87 23.29
N GLY A 274 -4.74 2.74 22.84
CA GLY A 274 -3.55 2.94 23.66
C GLY A 274 -2.91 1.64 24.19
N GLU A 275 -3.48 0.47 23.86
CA GLU A 275 -3.00 -0.84 24.30
C GLU A 275 -1.70 -1.23 23.58
N PRO A 276 -0.76 -1.91 24.22
CA PRO A 276 0.46 -2.38 23.60
C PRO A 276 0.21 -3.48 22.57
N VAL A 277 0.94 -3.43 21.46
CA VAL A 277 0.95 -4.47 20.42
C VAL A 277 2.36 -5.06 20.32
N ASP A 278 2.42 -6.33 19.95
CA ASP A 278 3.67 -7.04 19.69
C ASP A 278 4.44 -6.38 18.54
N GLU A 279 5.70 -6.05 18.76
CA GLU A 279 6.57 -5.40 17.75
C GLU A 279 6.81 -6.30 16.53
N ASP A 280 6.74 -7.62 16.70
CA ASP A 280 6.86 -8.60 15.61
C ASP A 280 5.59 -8.67 14.73
N ARG A 281 4.46 -8.13 15.20
CA ARG A 281 3.16 -8.16 14.53
C ARG A 281 2.45 -6.81 14.58
N PRO A 282 3.03 -5.76 13.99
CA PRO A 282 2.45 -4.41 14.05
C PRO A 282 1.11 -4.33 13.33
N ILE A 283 0.20 -3.52 13.86
CA ILE A 283 -1.09 -3.21 13.25
C ILE A 283 -0.88 -2.16 12.15
N ASP A 284 -1.51 -2.37 11.01
CA ASP A 284 -1.42 -1.40 9.89
C ASP A 284 -2.22 -0.12 10.21
N SER A 285 -1.52 1.00 10.32
CA SER A 285 -2.08 2.34 10.60
C SER A 285 -2.56 3.09 9.34
N SER A 286 -2.50 2.49 8.14
CA SER A 286 -2.78 3.15 6.85
C SER A 286 -4.15 3.80 6.79
N MET A 287 -5.21 3.15 7.26
CA MET A 287 -6.56 3.74 7.27
C MET A 287 -6.61 5.04 8.09
N ALA A 288 -5.99 5.05 9.28
CA ALA A 288 -6.00 6.22 10.16
C ALA A 288 -5.20 7.38 9.54
N ARG A 289 -4.05 7.09 8.94
CA ARG A 289 -3.20 8.08 8.23
C ARG A 289 -3.91 8.68 7.01
N ILE A 290 -4.50 7.84 6.15
CA ILE A 290 -5.23 8.28 4.96
C ILE A 290 -6.42 9.15 5.38
N ARG A 291 -7.17 8.74 6.41
CA ARG A 291 -8.29 9.51 6.95
C ARG A 291 -7.85 10.85 7.54
N GLY A 292 -6.74 10.90 8.28
CA GLY A 292 -6.17 12.14 8.82
C GLY A 292 -5.83 13.14 7.72
N ARG A 293 -5.09 12.70 6.68
CA ARG A 293 -4.77 13.53 5.51
C ARG A 293 -6.00 14.04 4.77
N MET A 294 -7.00 13.17 4.59
CA MET A 294 -8.26 13.57 3.96
C MET A 294 -8.97 14.63 4.79
N ARG A 295 -9.11 14.44 6.10
CA ARG A 295 -9.74 15.42 7.00
C ARG A 295 -9.05 16.78 6.92
N TYR A 296 -7.71 16.79 6.98
CA TYR A 296 -6.93 18.02 6.80
C TYR A 296 -7.25 18.71 5.47
N SER A 297 -7.25 17.96 4.36
CA SER A 297 -7.53 18.50 3.02
C SER A 297 -8.92 19.19 2.96
N TYR A 298 -9.95 18.60 3.57
CA TYR A 298 -11.28 19.25 3.64
C TYR A 298 -11.29 20.47 4.55
N THR A 299 -10.57 20.45 5.66
CA THR A 299 -10.47 21.59 6.57
C THR A 299 -9.77 22.78 5.92
N ASP A 300 -8.75 22.54 5.10
CA ASP A 300 -8.06 23.58 4.33
C ASP A 300 -8.84 24.06 3.09
N THR A 301 -9.78 23.27 2.57
CA THR A 301 -10.54 23.59 1.35
C THR A 301 -11.81 24.35 1.66
N ARG A 302 -12.17 25.36 0.82
CA ARG A 302 -13.43 26.11 0.95
C ARG A 302 -14.65 25.21 0.79
N LEU A 303 -15.69 25.39 1.63
CA LEU A 303 -16.91 24.55 1.63
C LEU A 303 -17.57 24.40 0.25
N MET A 304 -17.62 25.47 -0.55
CA MET A 304 -18.21 25.43 -1.90
C MET A 304 -17.50 24.45 -2.85
N MET A 305 -16.23 24.16 -2.60
CA MET A 305 -15.43 23.25 -3.43
C MET A 305 -15.59 21.79 -3.00
N TRP A 306 -16.17 21.50 -1.84
CA TRP A 306 -16.25 20.13 -1.30
C TRP A 306 -16.91 19.11 -2.21
N PRO A 307 -18.05 19.40 -2.90
CA PRO A 307 -18.64 18.43 -3.83
C PRO A 307 -17.66 18.03 -4.95
N PHE A 308 -16.97 19.02 -5.51
CA PHE A 308 -15.97 18.76 -6.56
C PHE A 308 -14.77 17.98 -6.02
N VAL A 309 -14.24 18.39 -4.87
CA VAL A 309 -13.12 17.69 -4.20
C VAL A 309 -13.49 16.25 -3.87
N TRP A 310 -14.74 15.99 -3.46
CA TRP A 310 -15.20 14.64 -3.18
C TRP A 310 -15.30 13.79 -4.45
N VAL A 311 -15.96 14.29 -5.51
CA VAL A 311 -16.08 13.56 -6.78
C VAL A 311 -14.72 13.24 -7.36
N PHE A 312 -13.83 14.25 -7.52
CA PHE A 312 -12.47 14.02 -8.00
C PHE A 312 -11.65 13.15 -7.04
N GLY A 313 -11.90 13.28 -5.74
CA GLY A 313 -11.28 12.45 -4.71
C GLY A 313 -11.62 10.96 -4.84
N VAL A 314 -12.85 10.62 -5.20
CA VAL A 314 -13.26 9.22 -5.47
C VAL A 314 -12.50 8.66 -6.68
N PHE A 315 -12.43 9.41 -7.79
CA PHE A 315 -11.65 8.97 -8.96
C PHE A 315 -10.15 8.82 -8.64
N ALA A 316 -9.60 9.79 -7.91
CA ALA A 316 -8.20 9.71 -7.47
C ALA A 316 -7.97 8.52 -6.52
N ALA A 317 -8.93 8.19 -5.65
CA ALA A 317 -8.86 7.03 -4.76
C ALA A 317 -8.85 5.72 -5.55
N ILE A 318 -9.65 5.58 -6.61
CA ILE A 318 -9.63 4.42 -7.52
C ILE A 318 -8.26 4.29 -8.17
N GLY A 319 -7.71 5.37 -8.74
CA GLY A 319 -6.38 5.36 -9.35
C GLY A 319 -5.27 4.97 -8.36
N LYS A 320 -5.31 5.51 -7.13
CA LYS A 320 -4.36 5.15 -6.07
C LYS A 320 -4.53 3.70 -5.62
N ALA A 321 -5.77 3.21 -5.50
CA ALA A 321 -6.04 1.84 -5.12
C ALA A 321 -5.47 0.86 -6.16
N ILE A 322 -5.66 1.13 -7.45
CA ILE A 322 -5.06 0.35 -8.54
C ILE A 322 -3.53 0.36 -8.41
N ALA A 323 -2.91 1.53 -8.21
CA ALA A 323 -1.46 1.64 -8.03
C ALA A 323 -0.96 0.84 -6.81
N LYS A 324 -1.73 0.85 -5.68
CA LYS A 324 -1.41 0.07 -4.48
C LYS A 324 -1.56 -1.44 -4.69
N LEU A 325 -2.54 -1.88 -5.51
CA LEU A 325 -2.65 -3.28 -5.92
C LEU A 325 -1.43 -3.74 -6.73
N PHE A 326 -1.00 -2.93 -7.70
CA PHE A 326 0.25 -3.21 -8.42
C PHE A 326 1.49 -3.21 -7.51
N ALA A 327 1.49 -2.38 -6.47
CA ALA A 327 2.54 -2.37 -5.44
C ALA A 327 2.40 -3.51 -4.42
N LYS A 328 1.46 -4.46 -4.59
CA LYS A 328 1.18 -5.61 -3.70
C LYS A 328 0.76 -5.21 -2.28
N ARG A 329 0.03 -4.11 -2.14
CA ARG A 329 -0.48 -3.57 -0.88
C ARG A 329 -2.02 -3.55 -0.88
N PRO A 330 -2.70 -4.71 -0.82
CA PRO A 330 -4.15 -4.79 -1.00
C PRO A 330 -4.92 -4.10 0.12
N TYR A 331 -4.43 -4.13 1.37
CA TYR A 331 -5.06 -3.43 2.48
C TYR A 331 -5.01 -1.91 2.30
N GLU A 332 -3.86 -1.34 1.89
CA GLU A 332 -3.77 0.09 1.57
C GLU A 332 -4.70 0.47 0.40
N ALA A 333 -4.84 -0.40 -0.61
CA ALA A 333 -5.78 -0.18 -1.72
C ALA A 333 -7.23 -0.11 -1.23
N LEU A 334 -7.64 -1.02 -0.34
CA LEU A 334 -8.96 -0.99 0.29
C LEU A 334 -9.15 0.29 1.12
N CYS A 335 -8.13 0.70 1.88
CA CYS A 335 -8.16 1.93 2.66
C CYS A 335 -8.38 3.18 1.79
N GLU A 336 -7.69 3.28 0.64
CA GLU A 336 -7.88 4.39 -0.30
C GLU A 336 -9.32 4.42 -0.85
N LEU A 337 -9.91 3.27 -1.20
CA LEU A 337 -11.29 3.18 -1.72
C LEU A 337 -12.35 3.57 -0.66
N VAL A 338 -12.13 3.19 0.59
CA VAL A 338 -13.09 3.43 1.68
C VAL A 338 -12.98 4.85 2.23
N ALA A 339 -11.80 5.45 2.24
CA ALA A 339 -11.53 6.74 2.86
C ALA A 339 -12.51 7.86 2.45
N PRO A 340 -12.81 8.11 1.15
CA PRO A 340 -13.71 9.19 0.74
C PRO A 340 -15.12 9.09 1.34
N TRP A 341 -15.61 7.88 1.58
CA TRP A 341 -16.94 7.61 2.13
C TRP A 341 -17.03 7.88 3.63
N THR A 342 -15.89 7.86 4.34
CA THR A 342 -15.83 8.13 5.78
C THR A 342 -16.11 9.60 6.12
N LEU A 343 -16.08 10.52 5.14
CA LEU A 343 -16.42 11.92 5.31
C LEU A 343 -17.89 12.08 5.72
N TRP A 344 -18.79 11.30 5.11
CA TRP A 344 -20.23 11.41 5.34
C TRP A 344 -20.63 11.14 6.80
N GLY A 345 -19.95 10.18 7.46
CA GLY A 345 -20.19 9.88 8.89
C GLY A 345 -19.78 10.99 9.86
N GLY A 346 -19.00 12.00 9.41
CA GLY A 346 -18.50 13.09 10.24
C GLY A 346 -18.79 14.48 9.67
N LEU A 347 -19.65 14.61 8.67
CA LEU A 347 -19.89 15.84 7.93
C LEU A 347 -20.18 17.09 8.81
N PRO A 348 -21.02 17.02 9.85
CA PRO A 348 -21.26 18.19 10.73
C PRO A 348 -19.98 18.65 11.44
N ARG A 349 -19.15 17.72 11.93
CA ARG A 349 -17.86 18.03 12.58
C ARG A 349 -16.86 18.61 11.58
N ALA A 350 -16.82 18.07 10.37
CA ALA A 350 -15.98 18.57 9.29
C ALA A 350 -16.33 20.05 8.95
N ILE A 351 -17.63 20.37 8.83
CA ILE A 351 -18.10 21.72 8.59
C ILE A 351 -17.74 22.64 9.75
N ALA A 352 -17.87 22.18 11.00
CA ALA A 352 -17.50 22.94 12.19
C ALA A 352 -16.00 23.26 12.20
N ALA A 353 -15.14 22.28 11.92
CA ALA A 353 -13.69 22.45 11.82
C ALA A 353 -13.31 23.45 10.72
N ARG A 354 -13.88 23.35 9.52
CA ARG A 354 -13.65 24.34 8.44
C ARG A 354 -14.11 25.75 8.83
N ARG A 355 -15.28 25.88 9.48
CA ARG A 355 -15.78 27.17 9.96
C ARG A 355 -14.86 27.77 11.03
N ARG A 356 -14.26 26.94 11.90
CA ARG A 356 -13.28 27.37 12.89
C ARG A 356 -12.05 27.96 12.20
N VAL A 357 -11.45 27.26 11.22
CA VAL A 357 -10.34 27.79 10.42
C VAL A 357 -10.71 29.13 9.79
N SER A 358 -11.88 29.23 9.14
CA SER A 358 -12.32 30.45 8.46
C SER A 358 -12.53 31.64 9.41
N ARG A 359 -12.92 31.39 10.67
CA ARG A 359 -13.07 32.44 11.67
C ARG A 359 -11.75 32.96 12.23
N GLN A 360 -10.74 32.10 12.28
CA GLN A 360 -9.41 32.41 12.81
C GLN A 360 -8.43 32.90 11.72
N GLU A 361 -8.81 32.81 10.45
CA GLU A 361 -8.02 33.28 9.32
C GLU A 361 -7.98 34.82 9.28
N SER A 362 -6.82 35.39 9.58
CA SER A 362 -6.52 36.82 9.42
C SER A 362 -5.58 37.05 8.22
N VAL A 363 -4.79 36.06 7.86
CA VAL A 363 -3.80 36.11 6.77
C VAL A 363 -4.09 35.01 5.75
N PRO A 364 -4.36 35.34 4.48
CA PRO A 364 -4.59 34.31 3.48
C PRO A 364 -3.30 33.52 3.19
N ILE A 365 -3.44 32.21 2.99
CA ILE A 365 -2.32 31.28 2.75
C ILE A 365 -1.42 31.72 1.58
N GLY A 366 -1.96 32.46 0.61
CA GLY A 366 -1.17 33.00 -0.52
C GLY A 366 -0.10 34.02 -0.12
N ARG A 367 -0.21 34.65 1.07
CA ARG A 367 0.84 35.51 1.63
C ARG A 367 1.93 34.75 2.38
N LEU A 368 1.68 33.48 2.67
CA LEU A 368 2.62 32.58 3.37
C LEU A 368 3.53 31.82 2.38
N GLY A 369 3.88 32.43 1.23
CA GLY A 369 4.60 31.76 0.14
C GLY A 369 5.91 31.08 0.53
N VAL A 370 6.60 31.59 1.55
CA VAL A 370 7.84 30.98 2.11
C VAL A 370 7.57 29.63 2.77
N LEU A 371 6.35 29.43 3.28
CA LEU A 371 5.91 28.22 3.96
C LEU A 371 5.25 27.21 3.01
N VAL A 372 5.22 27.52 1.69
CA VAL A 372 4.62 26.68 0.65
C VAL A 372 5.70 26.04 -0.19
N ALA A 373 5.71 24.72 -0.22
CA ALA A 373 6.63 23.96 -1.07
C ALA A 373 6.30 24.12 -2.56
N ASN A 374 7.31 24.26 -3.39
CA ASN A 374 7.15 24.26 -4.83
C ASN A 374 7.18 22.84 -5.44
N ARG A 375 6.75 22.71 -6.71
CA ARG A 375 6.70 21.41 -7.39
C ARG A 375 8.08 20.75 -7.52
N GLN A 376 9.12 21.54 -7.69
CA GLN A 376 10.49 21.04 -7.86
C GLN A 376 11.02 20.45 -6.54
N GLN A 377 10.79 21.12 -5.40
CA GLN A 377 11.16 20.61 -4.08
C GLN A 377 10.48 19.27 -3.77
N VAL A 378 9.18 19.16 -4.07
CA VAL A 378 8.42 17.93 -3.85
C VAL A 378 8.90 16.82 -4.79
N ALA A 379 9.22 17.12 -6.06
CA ALA A 379 9.78 16.14 -6.99
C ALA A 379 11.14 15.63 -6.51
N GLN A 380 12.06 16.53 -6.14
CA GLN A 380 13.37 16.16 -5.59
C GLN A 380 13.27 15.33 -4.31
N TRP A 381 12.29 15.63 -3.46
CA TRP A 381 12.03 14.81 -2.28
C TRP A 381 11.56 13.40 -2.65
N HIS A 382 10.62 13.26 -3.60
CA HIS A 382 10.19 11.93 -4.08
C HIS A 382 11.35 11.12 -4.66
N ASP A 383 12.23 11.76 -5.45
CA ASP A 383 13.42 11.09 -6.01
C ASP A 383 14.35 10.58 -4.90
N ARG A 384 14.54 11.37 -3.82
CA ARG A 384 15.33 10.95 -2.65
C ARG A 384 14.66 9.81 -1.86
N VAL A 385 13.34 9.88 -1.64
CA VAL A 385 12.58 8.79 -1.00
C VAL A 385 12.72 7.50 -1.79
N GLN A 386 12.63 7.57 -3.12
CA GLN A 386 12.82 6.41 -3.97
C GLN A 386 14.26 5.89 -3.91
N ALA A 387 15.24 6.76 -3.94
CA ALA A 387 16.66 6.37 -3.84
C ALA A 387 16.97 5.66 -2.51
N LEU A 388 16.45 6.16 -1.38
CA LEU A 388 16.63 5.52 -0.07
C LEU A 388 15.90 4.17 0.01
N SER A 389 14.68 4.08 -0.54
CA SER A 389 13.94 2.82 -0.60
C SER A 389 14.67 1.78 -1.45
N ASP A 390 15.24 2.20 -2.58
CA ASP A 390 16.06 1.35 -3.45
C ASP A 390 17.32 0.87 -2.72
N GLN A 391 17.97 1.71 -1.93
CA GLN A 391 19.13 1.32 -1.11
C GLN A 391 18.79 0.27 -0.04
N ARG A 392 17.60 0.34 0.55
CA ARG A 392 17.15 -0.63 1.57
C ARG A 392 16.71 -1.98 0.98
N HIS A 393 16.26 -2.00 -0.28
CA HIS A 393 15.68 -3.19 -0.91
C HIS A 393 16.59 -3.84 -1.94
N VAL A 394 17.70 -3.24 -2.33
CA VAL A 394 18.55 -3.72 -3.43
C VAL A 394 19.91 -4.12 -2.92
N VAL A 395 20.32 -5.35 -3.24
CA VAL A 395 21.74 -5.69 -3.39
C VAL A 395 22.36 -4.58 -4.24
N LEU A 396 23.33 -3.85 -3.69
CA LEU A 396 23.99 -2.71 -4.33
C LEU A 396 24.60 -3.14 -5.68
N LEU A 397 23.79 -3.07 -6.74
CA LEU A 397 24.29 -3.22 -8.10
C LEU A 397 25.03 -1.94 -8.46
N SER A 398 26.29 -2.06 -8.82
CA SER A 398 27.06 -0.91 -9.32
C SER A 398 26.32 -0.25 -10.49
N PRO A 399 26.42 1.08 -10.68
CA PRO A 399 25.77 1.77 -11.81
C PRO A 399 26.09 1.15 -13.18
N LEU A 400 27.31 0.62 -13.33
CA LEU A 400 27.74 -0.10 -14.53
C LEU A 400 27.00 -1.43 -14.71
N ALA A 401 26.79 -2.19 -13.63
CA ALA A 401 26.02 -3.43 -13.67
C ALA A 401 24.55 -3.16 -14.02
N LYS A 402 23.94 -2.11 -13.44
CA LYS A 402 22.57 -1.68 -13.76
C LYS A 402 22.45 -1.28 -15.25
N ALA A 403 23.40 -0.51 -15.78
CA ALA A 403 23.43 -0.12 -17.18
C ALA A 403 23.61 -1.33 -18.11
N HIS A 404 24.47 -2.29 -17.74
CA HIS A 404 24.66 -3.52 -18.48
C HIS A 404 23.39 -4.38 -18.53
N LEU A 405 22.74 -4.60 -17.39
CA LEU A 405 21.48 -5.36 -17.29
C LEU A 405 20.37 -4.70 -18.12
N ARG A 406 20.25 -3.36 -18.06
CA ARG A 406 19.27 -2.62 -18.86
C ARG A 406 19.54 -2.76 -20.37
N ARG A 407 20.80 -2.62 -20.81
CA ARG A 407 21.18 -2.79 -22.22
C ARG A 407 20.86 -4.21 -22.70
N ARG A 408 21.18 -5.20 -21.89
CA ARG A 408 20.91 -6.61 -22.20
C ARG A 408 19.40 -6.91 -22.24
N ALA A 409 18.62 -6.36 -21.34
CA ALA A 409 17.17 -6.46 -21.37
C ALA A 409 16.57 -5.84 -22.64
N ILE A 410 17.03 -4.65 -23.05
CA ILE A 410 16.58 -3.98 -24.28
C ILE A 410 16.93 -4.84 -25.50
N GLN A 411 18.16 -5.32 -25.62
CA GLN A 411 18.58 -6.19 -26.73
C GLN A 411 17.72 -7.47 -26.81
N ARG A 412 17.44 -8.08 -25.66
CA ARG A 412 16.60 -9.27 -25.54
C ARG A 412 15.16 -9.02 -26.01
N TRP A 413 14.57 -7.88 -25.61
CA TRP A 413 13.24 -7.49 -26.07
C TRP A 413 13.20 -7.12 -27.54
N LEU A 414 14.22 -6.47 -28.08
CA LEU A 414 14.32 -6.19 -29.51
C LEU A 414 14.35 -7.46 -30.34
N LEU A 415 15.13 -8.48 -29.92
CA LEU A 415 15.16 -9.78 -30.59
C LEU A 415 13.81 -10.51 -30.49
N ALA A 416 13.12 -10.45 -29.34
CA ALA A 416 11.80 -11.04 -29.18
C ALA A 416 10.75 -10.35 -30.09
N VAL A 417 10.77 -9.03 -30.19
CA VAL A 417 9.90 -8.28 -31.09
C VAL A 417 10.20 -8.58 -32.55
N ALA A 418 11.47 -8.63 -32.94
CA ALA A 418 11.87 -8.99 -34.29
C ALA A 418 11.39 -10.41 -34.66
N MET A 419 11.55 -11.37 -33.76
CA MET A 419 11.02 -12.72 -33.91
C MET A 419 9.50 -12.72 -34.09
N ALA A 420 8.77 -12.01 -33.25
CA ALA A 420 7.32 -11.92 -33.34
C ALA A 420 6.85 -11.30 -34.66
N LEU A 421 7.54 -10.25 -35.14
CA LEU A 421 7.25 -9.62 -36.43
C LEU A 421 7.51 -10.56 -37.61
N VAL A 422 8.58 -11.38 -37.55
CA VAL A 422 8.83 -12.42 -38.56
C VAL A 422 7.70 -13.44 -38.57
N CYS A 423 7.26 -13.95 -37.41
CA CYS A 423 6.15 -14.89 -37.32
C CYS A 423 4.84 -14.30 -37.87
N PHE A 424 4.54 -13.05 -37.52
CA PHE A 424 3.39 -12.34 -38.06
C PHE A 424 3.48 -12.18 -39.58
N GLY A 425 4.65 -11.76 -40.10
CA GLY A 425 4.90 -11.60 -41.53
C GLY A 425 4.68 -12.90 -42.31
N VAL A 426 5.15 -14.03 -41.79
CA VAL A 426 4.96 -15.34 -42.42
C VAL A 426 3.46 -15.67 -42.51
N VAL A 427 2.70 -15.56 -41.42
CA VAL A 427 1.25 -15.81 -41.44
C VAL A 427 0.51 -14.84 -42.35
N ALA A 428 0.88 -13.56 -42.32
CA ALA A 428 0.27 -12.52 -43.17
C ALA A 428 0.53 -12.76 -44.68
N VAL A 429 1.68 -13.33 -45.01
CA VAL A 429 1.99 -13.70 -46.44
C VAL A 429 1.26 -14.98 -46.82
N MET A 430 1.28 -16.01 -45.95
CA MET A 430 0.60 -17.30 -46.25
C MET A 430 -0.92 -17.15 -46.35
N HIS A 431 -1.52 -16.33 -45.52
CA HIS A 431 -2.99 -16.10 -45.46
C HIS A 431 -3.36 -14.67 -45.89
N GLY A 432 -2.63 -14.08 -46.86
CA GLY A 432 -2.77 -12.68 -47.23
C GLY A 432 -4.13 -12.31 -47.86
N THR A 433 -4.74 -13.24 -48.57
CA THR A 433 -6.13 -13.09 -49.12
C THR A 433 -7.15 -13.01 -47.99
N THR A 434 -7.04 -13.91 -47.01
CA THR A 434 -7.93 -13.96 -45.83
C THR A 434 -7.76 -12.69 -44.98
N LEU A 435 -6.51 -12.26 -44.76
CA LEU A 435 -6.21 -11.03 -44.01
C LEU A 435 -6.83 -9.80 -44.68
N ARG A 436 -6.72 -9.68 -46.00
CA ARG A 436 -7.36 -8.57 -46.75
C ARG A 436 -8.90 -8.63 -46.65
N ALA A 437 -9.48 -9.80 -46.74
CA ALA A 437 -10.93 -9.99 -46.57
C ALA A 437 -11.38 -9.55 -45.17
N VAL A 438 -10.69 -9.95 -44.13
CA VAL A 438 -10.99 -9.55 -42.76
C VAL A 438 -10.85 -8.04 -42.58
N LEU A 439 -9.79 -7.41 -43.12
CA LEU A 439 -9.62 -5.95 -43.06
C LEU A 439 -10.71 -5.19 -43.84
N SER A 440 -11.37 -5.84 -44.82
CA SER A 440 -12.55 -5.30 -45.50
C SER A 440 -13.88 -5.59 -44.80
N GLY A 441 -13.84 -6.22 -43.59
CA GLY A 441 -15.03 -6.48 -42.79
C GLY A 441 -15.60 -7.89 -42.91
N ALA A 442 -14.96 -8.84 -43.60
CA ALA A 442 -15.38 -10.21 -43.67
C ALA A 442 -15.10 -10.97 -42.37
N SER A 443 -15.97 -11.91 -42.03
CA SER A 443 -15.78 -12.83 -40.92
C SER A 443 -14.94 -14.04 -41.34
N LEU A 444 -14.12 -14.56 -40.41
CA LEU A 444 -13.39 -15.81 -40.61
C LEU A 444 -14.38 -16.99 -40.54
N TYR A 445 -14.20 -17.95 -41.43
CA TYR A 445 -14.89 -19.23 -41.38
C TYR A 445 -14.00 -20.35 -41.93
N SER A 446 -14.21 -21.55 -41.46
CA SER A 446 -13.62 -22.79 -41.96
C SER A 446 -14.53 -23.97 -41.69
N ASP A 447 -14.14 -25.19 -42.01
CA ASP A 447 -14.91 -26.39 -41.69
C ASP A 447 -15.11 -26.58 -40.16
N SER A 448 -14.21 -26.02 -39.33
CA SER A 448 -14.27 -26.09 -37.88
C SER A 448 -14.65 -24.76 -37.21
N LEU A 449 -14.75 -23.67 -37.94
CA LEU A 449 -15.02 -22.33 -37.41
C LEU A 449 -16.18 -21.69 -38.17
N LEU A 450 -17.32 -21.53 -37.49
CA LEU A 450 -18.47 -20.81 -38.03
C LEU A 450 -18.46 -19.35 -37.59
N PRO A 451 -18.86 -18.41 -38.49
CA PRO A 451 -19.02 -17.01 -38.11
C PRO A 451 -20.06 -16.84 -37.02
N THR A 452 -19.77 -16.02 -36.02
CA THR A 452 -20.74 -15.72 -34.98
C THR A 452 -21.12 -14.25 -34.99
N GLY A 453 -22.45 -13.98 -34.95
CA GLY A 453 -23.03 -12.66 -34.71
C GLY A 453 -23.48 -12.45 -33.27
N GLY A 454 -23.14 -13.37 -32.34
CA GLY A 454 -23.57 -13.31 -30.95
C GLY A 454 -23.01 -12.11 -30.18
N ASP A 455 -23.89 -11.50 -29.37
CA ASP A 455 -23.48 -10.46 -28.44
C ASP A 455 -22.89 -11.05 -27.14
N PHE A 456 -22.29 -10.19 -26.29
CA PHE A 456 -21.70 -10.60 -25.02
C PHE A 456 -22.69 -11.33 -24.10
N GLY A 457 -24.00 -10.91 -24.08
CA GLY A 457 -25.00 -11.51 -23.23
C GLY A 457 -25.40 -12.92 -23.71
N GLN A 458 -25.39 -13.13 -25.01
CA GLN A 458 -25.64 -14.45 -25.62
C GLN A 458 -24.47 -15.39 -25.34
N LEU A 459 -23.23 -14.91 -25.51
CA LEU A 459 -22.02 -15.67 -25.17
C LEU A 459 -21.96 -16.04 -23.68
N TRP A 460 -22.32 -15.12 -22.80
CA TRP A 460 -22.37 -15.37 -21.36
C TRP A 460 -23.38 -16.49 -21.02
N ARG A 461 -24.59 -16.40 -21.56
CA ARG A 461 -25.61 -17.43 -21.33
C ARG A 461 -25.16 -18.79 -21.85
N ALA A 462 -24.67 -18.86 -23.07
CA ALA A 462 -24.21 -20.12 -23.68
C ALA A 462 -22.98 -20.70 -22.94
N ALA A 463 -22.17 -19.86 -22.30
CA ALA A 463 -21.03 -20.30 -21.53
C ALA A 463 -21.36 -20.86 -20.14
N THR A 464 -22.45 -20.39 -19.53
CA THR A 464 -22.78 -20.67 -18.11
C THR A 464 -24.03 -21.51 -17.90
N THR A 465 -24.90 -21.60 -18.88
CA THR A 465 -26.18 -22.34 -18.79
C THR A 465 -26.33 -23.32 -19.94
N SER A 466 -27.00 -24.44 -19.69
CA SER A 466 -27.54 -25.27 -20.77
C SER A 466 -28.67 -24.53 -21.45
N TRP A 467 -28.70 -24.48 -22.76
CA TRP A 467 -29.72 -23.81 -23.53
C TRP A 467 -30.19 -24.67 -24.72
N VAL A 468 -31.37 -24.42 -25.15
CA VAL A 468 -31.99 -25.22 -26.18
C VAL A 468 -31.80 -24.54 -27.53
N PHE A 469 -31.22 -25.25 -28.50
CA PHE A 469 -31.24 -24.89 -29.91
C PHE A 469 -32.62 -25.21 -30.50
N GLY A 470 -32.96 -24.60 -31.65
CA GLY A 470 -34.28 -24.59 -32.26
C GLY A 470 -35.06 -25.93 -32.36
N ASP A 471 -34.37 -27.07 -32.37
CA ASP A 471 -34.98 -28.42 -32.41
C ASP A 471 -35.18 -29.04 -31.01
N GLY A 472 -35.05 -28.31 -29.96
CA GLY A 472 -35.25 -28.80 -28.58
C GLY A 472 -34.09 -29.58 -27.98
N ILE A 473 -32.92 -29.57 -28.62
CA ILE A 473 -31.71 -30.23 -28.11
C ILE A 473 -31.00 -29.31 -27.15
N ALA A 474 -30.73 -29.77 -25.91
CA ALA A 474 -29.98 -29.02 -24.93
C ALA A 474 -28.47 -28.99 -25.27
N ALA A 475 -27.93 -27.81 -25.50
CA ALA A 475 -26.49 -27.62 -25.64
C ALA A 475 -25.81 -27.50 -24.25
N PRO A 476 -24.69 -28.20 -24.01
CA PRO A 476 -23.98 -28.07 -22.74
C PRO A 476 -23.34 -26.68 -22.60
N PRO A 477 -23.10 -26.21 -21.38
CA PRO A 477 -22.37 -24.97 -21.13
C PRO A 477 -20.96 -25.02 -21.75
N ALA A 478 -20.60 -23.98 -22.51
CA ALA A 478 -19.33 -23.89 -23.20
C ALA A 478 -18.48 -22.72 -22.65
N PRO A 479 -17.69 -22.92 -21.57
CA PRO A 479 -16.88 -21.86 -20.93
C PRO A 479 -15.91 -21.15 -21.87
N TRP A 480 -15.53 -21.78 -22.97
CA TRP A 480 -14.73 -21.19 -24.03
C TRP A 480 -15.31 -19.86 -24.58
N LEU A 481 -16.62 -19.73 -24.58
CA LEU A 481 -17.30 -18.51 -25.01
C LEU A 481 -17.09 -17.34 -24.07
N LEU A 482 -16.79 -17.55 -22.78
CA LEU A 482 -16.38 -16.49 -21.87
C LEU A 482 -15.04 -15.87 -22.28
N VAL A 483 -14.11 -16.70 -22.74
CA VAL A 483 -12.79 -16.21 -23.23
C VAL A 483 -12.99 -15.29 -24.42
N TRP A 484 -13.92 -15.64 -25.33
CA TRP A 484 -14.26 -14.79 -26.48
C TRP A 484 -15.02 -13.53 -26.07
N GLY A 485 -15.94 -13.62 -25.12
CA GLY A 485 -16.59 -12.46 -24.53
C GLY A 485 -15.58 -11.45 -23.98
N LEU A 486 -14.57 -11.93 -23.23
CA LEU A 486 -13.49 -11.08 -22.72
C LEU A 486 -12.58 -10.55 -23.83
N ALA A 487 -12.23 -11.38 -24.82
CA ALA A 487 -11.41 -10.95 -25.95
C ALA A 487 -12.11 -9.86 -26.79
N SER A 488 -13.44 -9.94 -26.92
CA SER A 488 -14.24 -8.96 -27.67
C SER A 488 -14.23 -7.56 -27.07
N VAL A 489 -13.85 -7.40 -25.80
CA VAL A 489 -13.67 -6.08 -25.18
C VAL A 489 -12.62 -5.26 -25.93
N ILE A 490 -11.56 -5.92 -26.45
CA ILE A 490 -10.49 -5.25 -27.25
C ILE A 490 -11.05 -4.71 -28.55
N THR A 491 -12.06 -5.37 -29.13
CA THR A 491 -12.70 -5.01 -30.40
C THR A 491 -14.07 -4.32 -30.19
N ALA A 492 -14.25 -3.67 -29.04
CA ALA A 492 -15.46 -2.92 -28.69
C ALA A 492 -16.76 -3.77 -28.77
N GLY A 493 -16.69 -5.04 -28.41
CA GLY A 493 -17.81 -5.97 -28.41
C GLY A 493 -18.00 -6.78 -29.70
N ASN A 494 -17.18 -6.55 -30.73
CA ASN A 494 -17.23 -7.31 -31.97
C ASN A 494 -16.47 -8.64 -31.83
N VAL A 495 -17.19 -9.73 -31.63
CA VAL A 495 -16.61 -11.07 -31.42
C VAL A 495 -15.91 -11.59 -32.67
N SER A 496 -16.50 -11.38 -33.86
CA SER A 496 -15.91 -11.82 -35.12
C SER A 496 -14.54 -11.15 -35.37
N ALA A 497 -14.46 -9.86 -35.13
CA ALA A 497 -13.17 -9.12 -35.19
C ALA A 497 -12.18 -9.62 -34.12
N ALA A 498 -12.64 -10.01 -32.94
CA ALA A 498 -11.79 -10.58 -31.90
C ALA A 498 -11.20 -11.92 -32.31
N ILE A 499 -12.00 -12.80 -32.92
CA ILE A 499 -11.55 -14.09 -33.45
C ILE A 499 -10.46 -13.87 -34.52
N ALA A 500 -10.69 -12.97 -35.45
CA ALA A 500 -9.73 -12.65 -36.49
C ALA A 500 -8.42 -12.10 -35.91
N LEU A 501 -8.52 -11.15 -34.96
CA LEU A 501 -7.35 -10.58 -34.28
C LEU A 501 -6.52 -11.65 -33.57
N VAL A 502 -7.17 -12.53 -32.81
CA VAL A 502 -6.48 -13.60 -32.08
C VAL A 502 -5.85 -14.60 -33.02
N THR A 503 -6.53 -14.99 -34.09
CA THR A 503 -5.99 -15.93 -35.09
C THR A 503 -4.73 -15.37 -35.75
N PHE A 504 -4.72 -14.15 -36.25
CA PHE A 504 -3.52 -13.55 -36.86
C PHE A 504 -2.42 -13.22 -35.86
N ALA A 505 -2.78 -12.92 -34.60
CA ALA A 505 -1.82 -12.70 -33.53
C ALA A 505 -1.28 -14.01 -32.93
N ALA A 506 -1.89 -15.16 -33.20
CA ALA A 506 -1.52 -16.43 -32.57
C ALA A 506 -0.05 -16.79 -32.80
N ALA A 507 0.46 -16.74 -34.04
CA ALA A 507 1.84 -17.11 -34.32
C ALA A 507 2.91 -16.23 -33.59
N PRO A 508 2.83 -14.90 -33.61
CA PRO A 508 3.73 -14.06 -32.82
C PRO A 508 3.57 -14.30 -31.32
N LEU A 509 2.35 -14.51 -30.81
CA LEU A 509 2.11 -14.79 -29.40
C LEU A 509 2.66 -16.16 -28.97
N MET A 510 2.52 -17.20 -29.80
CA MET A 510 3.11 -18.52 -29.58
C MET A 510 4.65 -18.41 -29.47
N ALA A 511 5.26 -17.71 -30.42
CA ALA A 511 6.71 -17.52 -30.41
C ALA A 511 7.17 -16.81 -29.14
N LEU A 512 6.48 -15.74 -28.72
CA LEU A 512 6.78 -15.01 -27.48
C LEU A 512 6.53 -15.86 -26.23
N SER A 513 5.46 -16.65 -26.20
CA SER A 513 5.11 -17.54 -25.12
C SER A 513 6.19 -18.60 -24.88
N PHE A 514 6.60 -19.30 -25.94
CA PHE A 514 7.65 -20.30 -25.83
C PHE A 514 9.03 -19.69 -25.59
N TRP A 515 9.31 -18.52 -26.17
CA TRP A 515 10.52 -17.75 -25.86
C TRP A 515 10.60 -17.40 -24.36
N ALA A 516 9.47 -17.05 -23.73
CA ALA A 516 9.40 -16.79 -22.29
C ALA A 516 9.62 -18.06 -21.48
N PHE A 517 9.06 -19.20 -21.94
CA PHE A 517 9.24 -20.52 -21.32
C PHE A 517 10.70 -21.00 -21.44
N ALA A 518 11.30 -20.95 -22.63
CA ALA A 518 12.70 -21.26 -22.83
C ALA A 518 13.61 -20.41 -21.93
N GLY A 519 13.23 -19.16 -21.68
CA GLY A 519 13.94 -18.24 -20.79
C GLY A 519 13.98 -18.66 -19.31
N VAL A 520 13.20 -19.65 -18.90
CA VAL A 520 13.27 -20.27 -17.57
C VAL A 520 14.55 -21.12 -17.45
N PHE A 521 14.92 -21.78 -18.52
CA PHE A 521 15.99 -22.79 -18.54
C PHE A 521 17.32 -22.27 -19.10
N THR A 522 17.30 -21.25 -19.98
CA THR A 522 18.49 -20.74 -20.66
C THR A 522 18.62 -19.21 -20.62
N ARG A 523 19.87 -18.74 -20.54
CA ARG A 523 20.26 -17.33 -20.68
C ARG A 523 20.56 -16.94 -22.12
N SER A 524 20.72 -17.91 -23.03
CA SER A 524 21.05 -17.68 -24.44
C SER A 524 19.84 -17.11 -25.17
N ASP A 525 19.95 -15.90 -25.68
CA ASP A 525 18.89 -15.25 -26.45
C ASP A 525 18.67 -15.96 -27.81
N ALA A 526 19.73 -16.49 -28.43
CA ALA A 526 19.63 -17.26 -29.67
C ALA A 526 18.80 -18.55 -29.48
N VAL A 527 19.05 -19.31 -28.40
CA VAL A 527 18.27 -20.51 -28.09
C VAL A 527 16.80 -20.17 -27.83
N ARG A 528 16.52 -19.09 -27.10
CA ARG A 528 15.16 -18.63 -26.84
C ARG A 528 14.39 -18.27 -28.10
N VAL A 529 15.07 -17.55 -29.04
CA VAL A 529 14.48 -17.18 -30.35
C VAL A 529 14.27 -18.44 -31.19
N ALA A 530 15.24 -19.33 -31.26
CA ALA A 530 15.11 -20.59 -32.01
C ALA A 530 13.94 -21.45 -31.49
N CYS A 531 13.81 -21.58 -30.18
CA CYS A 531 12.69 -22.31 -29.57
C CYS A 531 11.32 -21.65 -29.85
N GLY A 532 11.24 -20.32 -29.82
CA GLY A 532 10.01 -19.58 -30.16
C GLY A 532 9.61 -19.76 -31.62
N LEU A 533 10.58 -19.64 -32.54
CA LEU A 533 10.35 -19.87 -33.97
C LEU A 533 9.91 -21.32 -34.25
N LEU A 534 10.59 -22.30 -33.65
CA LEU A 534 10.26 -23.73 -33.80
C LEU A 534 8.82 -24.00 -33.34
N TRP A 535 8.40 -23.45 -32.21
CA TRP A 535 7.06 -23.65 -31.67
C TRP A 535 5.97 -23.06 -32.60
N ALA A 536 6.19 -21.84 -33.14
CA ALA A 536 5.27 -21.22 -34.07
C ALA A 536 5.22 -21.96 -35.41
N SER A 537 6.39 -22.42 -35.92
CA SER A 537 6.44 -23.23 -37.16
C SER A 537 5.81 -24.61 -37.00
N PHE A 538 5.83 -25.19 -35.82
CA PHE A 538 5.15 -26.45 -35.53
C PHE A 538 3.62 -26.29 -35.69
N ALA A 539 3.03 -25.20 -35.19
CA ALA A 539 1.61 -24.90 -35.37
C ALA A 539 1.23 -24.71 -36.85
N LEU A 540 2.11 -24.08 -37.63
CA LEU A 540 1.94 -23.94 -39.09
C LEU A 540 2.03 -25.27 -39.80
N GLY A 541 3.02 -26.12 -39.42
CA GLY A 541 3.21 -27.45 -39.98
C GLY A 541 2.05 -28.43 -39.70
N LEU A 542 1.40 -28.27 -38.56
CA LEU A 542 0.18 -29.04 -38.23
C LEU A 542 -1.08 -28.53 -38.96
N GLY A 543 -0.98 -27.45 -39.72
CA GLY A 543 -2.11 -26.89 -40.48
C GLY A 543 -3.17 -26.22 -39.62
N LEU A 544 -2.90 -25.88 -38.34
CA LEU A 544 -3.86 -25.31 -37.41
C LEU A 544 -4.46 -23.97 -37.91
N PHE A 545 -3.64 -23.17 -38.61
CA PHE A 545 -4.10 -21.91 -39.22
C PHE A 545 -5.02 -22.14 -40.40
N SER A 546 -4.74 -23.14 -41.25
CA SER A 546 -5.56 -23.50 -42.42
C SER A 546 -6.85 -24.12 -42.00
N ALA A 547 -6.85 -24.95 -40.96
CA ALA A 547 -8.08 -25.55 -40.42
C ALA A 547 -8.93 -24.52 -39.65
N GLY A 548 -8.36 -23.42 -39.22
CA GLY A 548 -9.03 -22.45 -38.31
C GLY A 548 -9.31 -23.05 -36.93
N ASP A 549 -8.40 -23.93 -36.45
CA ASP A 549 -8.50 -24.57 -35.14
C ASP A 549 -8.11 -23.57 -34.04
N VAL A 550 -9.02 -22.68 -33.75
CA VAL A 550 -8.82 -21.60 -32.76
C VAL A 550 -8.64 -22.14 -31.34
N PRO A 551 -9.33 -23.21 -30.89
CA PRO A 551 -9.08 -23.85 -29.60
C PRO A 551 -7.63 -24.27 -29.43
N MET A 552 -7.09 -25.07 -30.36
CA MET A 552 -5.70 -25.54 -30.29
C MET A 552 -4.68 -24.39 -30.45
N LEU A 553 -4.95 -23.40 -31.32
CA LEU A 553 -4.12 -22.20 -31.41
C LEU A 553 -4.04 -21.49 -30.05
N THR A 554 -5.14 -21.42 -29.30
CA THR A 554 -5.17 -20.82 -27.96
C THR A 554 -4.34 -21.63 -26.96
N VAL A 555 -4.44 -22.97 -26.98
CA VAL A 555 -3.59 -23.84 -26.16
C VAL A 555 -2.13 -23.55 -26.44
N MET A 556 -1.72 -23.51 -27.70
CA MET A 556 -0.33 -23.28 -28.08
C MET A 556 0.20 -21.89 -27.70
N VAL A 557 -0.67 -20.88 -27.63
CA VAL A 557 -0.31 -19.54 -27.14
C VAL A 557 -0.10 -19.52 -25.64
N PHE A 558 -1.07 -20.01 -24.87
CA PHE A 558 -1.13 -19.77 -23.44
C PHE A 558 -0.39 -20.82 -22.60
N LEU A 559 -0.32 -22.06 -23.04
CA LEU A 559 0.24 -23.17 -22.26
C LEU A 559 1.74 -22.96 -21.92
N PRO A 560 2.64 -22.59 -22.89
CA PRO A 560 4.03 -22.36 -22.55
C PRO A 560 4.20 -21.14 -21.62
N ALA A 561 3.40 -20.07 -21.80
CA ALA A 561 3.41 -18.91 -20.92
C ALA A 561 2.98 -19.29 -19.49
N ALA A 562 1.93 -20.11 -19.36
CA ALA A 562 1.45 -20.61 -18.07
C ALA A 562 2.56 -21.35 -17.33
N PHE A 563 3.24 -22.29 -17.97
CA PHE A 563 4.37 -23.00 -17.37
C PHE A 563 5.55 -22.08 -17.07
N ALA A 564 5.88 -21.10 -17.91
CA ALA A 564 6.91 -20.13 -17.61
C ALA A 564 6.63 -19.39 -16.30
N PHE A 565 5.37 -19.02 -16.06
CA PHE A 565 4.95 -18.39 -14.81
C PHE A 565 4.90 -19.36 -13.63
N VAL A 566 4.55 -20.65 -13.83
CA VAL A 566 4.61 -21.68 -12.77
C VAL A 566 6.04 -21.79 -12.21
N PHE A 567 7.04 -21.94 -13.06
CA PHE A 567 8.43 -22.03 -12.64
C PHE A 567 8.89 -20.77 -11.90
N ARG A 568 8.45 -19.56 -12.36
CA ARG A 568 8.74 -18.31 -11.68
C ARG A 568 8.02 -18.18 -10.34
N ALA A 569 6.82 -18.73 -10.21
CA ALA A 569 6.05 -18.71 -8.97
C ALA A 569 6.80 -19.38 -7.82
N VAL A 570 7.47 -20.50 -8.10
CA VAL A 570 8.22 -21.27 -7.10
C VAL A 570 9.71 -20.89 -7.03
N GLY A 571 10.17 -19.94 -7.85
CA GLY A 571 11.58 -19.52 -7.86
C GLY A 571 12.53 -20.44 -8.61
N LEU A 572 12.02 -21.36 -9.43
CA LEU A 572 12.82 -22.31 -10.24
C LEU A 572 13.07 -21.75 -11.64
N TYR A 573 13.86 -20.67 -11.75
CA TYR A 573 14.22 -20.08 -13.03
C TYR A 573 15.63 -19.51 -13.01
N ARG A 574 16.28 -19.47 -14.17
CA ARG A 574 17.61 -18.90 -14.31
C ARG A 574 17.54 -17.38 -14.37
N THR A 575 18.39 -16.73 -13.59
CA THR A 575 18.57 -15.28 -13.53
C THR A 575 19.95 -14.89 -14.06
N GLU A 576 20.20 -13.62 -14.25
CA GLU A 576 21.56 -13.10 -14.52
C GLU A 576 22.45 -13.27 -13.28
N ASP A 577 23.78 -13.33 -13.45
CA ASP A 577 24.74 -13.74 -12.41
C ASP A 577 24.70 -12.93 -11.10
N GLN A 578 24.14 -11.73 -11.14
CA GLN A 578 24.04 -10.83 -9.98
C GLN A 578 22.64 -10.80 -9.34
N VAL A 579 21.71 -11.61 -9.81
CA VAL A 579 20.31 -11.60 -9.35
C VAL A 579 19.93 -12.99 -8.87
N THR A 580 19.41 -13.11 -7.66
CA THR A 580 18.88 -14.37 -7.13
C THR A 580 17.44 -14.60 -7.58
N ALA A 581 17.08 -15.85 -7.87
CA ALA A 581 15.70 -16.21 -8.18
C ALA A 581 14.85 -16.19 -6.91
N HIS A 582 13.71 -15.46 -6.96
CA HIS A 582 12.78 -15.37 -5.85
C HIS A 582 11.41 -15.91 -6.23
N PRO A 583 10.69 -16.60 -5.32
CA PRO A 583 9.30 -16.99 -5.54
C PRO A 583 8.41 -15.76 -5.68
N SER A 584 7.35 -15.85 -6.49
CA SER A 584 6.50 -14.69 -6.77
C SER A 584 5.02 -15.08 -6.83
N VAL A 585 4.21 -14.48 -5.93
CA VAL A 585 2.75 -14.61 -5.94
C VAL A 585 2.14 -14.05 -7.24
N GLN A 586 2.73 -12.97 -7.79
CA GLN A 586 2.29 -12.42 -9.07
C GLN A 586 2.48 -13.43 -10.21
N ALA A 587 3.61 -14.15 -10.21
CA ALA A 587 3.83 -15.19 -11.18
C ALA A 587 2.81 -16.35 -11.01
N ALA A 588 2.48 -16.73 -9.77
CA ALA A 588 1.42 -17.71 -9.51
C ALA A 588 0.06 -17.25 -10.04
N ALA A 589 -0.32 -16.00 -9.80
CA ALA A 589 -1.56 -15.42 -10.31
C ALA A 589 -1.59 -15.36 -11.85
N LEU A 590 -0.47 -14.96 -12.48
CA LEU A 590 -0.37 -14.95 -13.94
C LEU A 590 -0.40 -16.36 -14.52
N ALA A 591 0.23 -17.35 -13.88
CA ALA A 591 0.10 -18.76 -14.26
C ALA A 591 -1.37 -19.20 -14.22
N ALA A 592 -2.05 -18.91 -13.11
CA ALA A 592 -3.46 -19.26 -12.92
C ALA A 592 -4.36 -18.67 -14.03
N LEU A 593 -4.16 -17.39 -14.36
CA LEU A 593 -4.91 -16.74 -15.45
C LEU A 593 -4.54 -17.29 -16.84
N CYS A 594 -3.27 -17.63 -17.08
CA CYS A 594 -2.83 -18.20 -18.35
C CYS A 594 -3.32 -19.64 -18.57
N PHE A 595 -3.68 -20.39 -17.51
CA PHE A 595 -4.30 -21.71 -17.67
C PHE A 595 -5.79 -21.65 -18.02
N VAL A 596 -6.48 -20.56 -17.76
CA VAL A 596 -7.93 -20.45 -18.05
C VAL A 596 -8.25 -20.64 -19.52
N PRO A 597 -7.63 -19.93 -20.49
CA PRO A 597 -7.96 -20.11 -21.91
C PRO A 597 -7.71 -21.53 -22.41
N PRO A 598 -6.57 -22.18 -22.15
CA PRO A 598 -6.33 -23.56 -22.59
C PRO A 598 -7.34 -24.57 -22.05
N VAL A 599 -7.65 -24.49 -20.75
CA VAL A 599 -8.59 -25.42 -20.11
C VAL A 599 -10.03 -25.18 -20.57
N ALA A 600 -10.39 -23.93 -20.85
CA ALA A 600 -11.70 -23.61 -21.39
C ALA A 600 -11.86 -24.03 -22.87
N ALA A 601 -10.76 -23.91 -23.65
CA ALA A 601 -10.73 -24.29 -25.06
C ALA A 601 -10.76 -25.81 -25.26
N GLU A 602 -9.91 -26.50 -24.48
CA GLU A 602 -9.72 -27.95 -24.54
C GLU A 602 -9.85 -28.57 -23.15
N PRO A 603 -11.07 -28.84 -22.67
CA PRO A 603 -11.31 -29.38 -21.32
C PRO A 603 -10.61 -30.71 -21.06
N GLN A 604 -10.38 -31.54 -22.08
CA GLN A 604 -9.66 -32.82 -21.97
C GLN A 604 -8.23 -32.65 -21.42
N LEU A 605 -7.58 -31.51 -21.67
CA LEU A 605 -6.26 -31.19 -21.11
C LEU A 605 -6.26 -31.13 -19.59
N MET A 606 -7.42 -30.91 -18.96
CA MET A 606 -7.52 -30.81 -17.50
C MET A 606 -6.99 -32.07 -16.81
N LEU A 607 -7.24 -33.27 -17.37
CA LEU A 607 -6.77 -34.53 -16.81
C LEU A 607 -5.23 -34.60 -16.80
N SER A 608 -4.61 -34.29 -17.94
CA SER A 608 -3.12 -34.24 -18.05
C SER A 608 -2.53 -33.17 -17.16
N LEU A 609 -3.15 -31.99 -17.08
CA LEU A 609 -2.67 -30.89 -16.23
C LEU A 609 -2.80 -31.20 -14.74
N ILE A 610 -3.82 -31.94 -14.30
CA ILE A 610 -3.94 -32.41 -12.91
C ILE A 610 -2.78 -33.35 -12.57
N VAL A 611 -2.47 -34.30 -13.45
CA VAL A 611 -1.35 -35.22 -13.25
C VAL A 611 -0.03 -34.44 -13.15
N VAL A 612 0.23 -33.51 -14.08
CA VAL A 612 1.41 -32.66 -14.07
C VAL A 612 1.47 -31.81 -12.79
N PHE A 613 0.32 -31.25 -12.36
CA PHE A 613 0.22 -30.47 -11.13
C PHE A 613 0.61 -31.29 -9.89
N VAL A 614 0.06 -32.50 -9.75
CA VAL A 614 0.35 -33.41 -8.63
C VAL A 614 1.84 -33.77 -8.61
N VAL A 615 2.41 -34.14 -9.77
CA VAL A 615 3.84 -34.45 -9.89
C VAL A 615 4.69 -33.24 -9.51
N PHE A 616 4.34 -32.05 -10.02
CA PHE A 616 5.09 -30.84 -9.74
C PHE A 616 5.00 -30.44 -8.25
N LEU A 617 3.82 -30.60 -7.64
CA LEU A 617 3.62 -30.38 -6.20
C LEU A 617 4.47 -31.35 -5.34
N ALA A 618 4.64 -32.59 -5.78
CA ALA A 618 5.49 -33.58 -5.10
C ALA A 618 6.99 -33.26 -5.24
N VAL A 619 7.43 -32.85 -6.43
CA VAL A 619 8.84 -32.66 -6.77
C VAL A 619 9.41 -31.33 -6.26
N VAL A 620 8.59 -30.26 -6.22
CA VAL A 620 9.06 -28.93 -5.78
C VAL A 620 9.38 -28.92 -4.29
N PRO A 621 10.63 -28.59 -3.89
CA PRO A 621 11.06 -28.73 -2.49
C PRO A 621 10.55 -27.60 -1.58
N ARG A 622 10.31 -26.39 -2.14
CA ARG A 622 9.94 -25.17 -1.36
C ARG A 622 8.81 -24.41 -2.04
N HIS A 623 8.07 -23.60 -1.26
CA HIS A 623 7.01 -22.70 -1.74
C HIS A 623 5.83 -23.41 -2.43
N ARG A 624 5.50 -24.64 -2.05
CA ARG A 624 4.40 -25.44 -2.61
C ARG A 624 3.03 -24.74 -2.50
N ALA A 625 2.81 -23.91 -1.47
CA ALA A 625 1.59 -23.16 -1.31
C ALA A 625 1.26 -22.24 -2.49
N MET A 626 2.27 -21.74 -3.22
CA MET A 626 2.06 -20.93 -4.42
C MET A 626 1.40 -21.71 -5.56
N LEU A 627 1.63 -23.02 -5.63
CA LEU A 627 1.05 -23.88 -6.66
C LEU A 627 -0.44 -24.12 -6.43
N LEU A 628 -0.91 -24.13 -5.17
CA LEU A 628 -2.32 -24.37 -4.82
C LEU A 628 -3.28 -23.31 -5.35
N LEU A 629 -2.78 -22.09 -5.61
CA LEU A 629 -3.57 -20.99 -6.17
C LEU A 629 -3.81 -21.14 -7.69
N ILE A 630 -2.97 -21.94 -8.39
CA ILE A 630 -2.95 -21.99 -9.85
C ILE A 630 -4.20 -22.65 -10.44
N PRO A 631 -4.73 -23.78 -9.95
CA PRO A 631 -5.87 -24.46 -10.55
C PRO A 631 -7.21 -23.75 -10.25
N LEU A 632 -7.29 -22.84 -9.29
CA LEU A 632 -8.54 -22.26 -8.84
C LEU A 632 -9.32 -21.50 -9.93
N PRO A 633 -8.73 -20.55 -10.69
CA PRO A 633 -9.48 -19.83 -11.72
C PRO A 633 -9.96 -20.76 -12.85
N SER A 634 -9.14 -21.72 -13.28
CA SER A 634 -9.52 -22.70 -14.29
C SER A 634 -10.66 -23.59 -13.80
N GLY A 635 -10.61 -24.03 -12.54
CA GLY A 635 -11.69 -24.78 -11.91
C GLY A 635 -13.01 -24.02 -11.86
N PHE A 636 -12.98 -22.72 -11.54
CA PHE A 636 -14.17 -21.87 -11.53
C PHE A 636 -14.77 -21.69 -12.94
N VAL A 637 -13.94 -21.49 -13.95
CA VAL A 637 -14.40 -21.26 -15.32
C VAL A 637 -15.03 -22.52 -15.90
N ILE A 638 -14.47 -23.72 -15.62
CA ILE A 638 -15.02 -24.98 -16.12
C ILE A 638 -16.14 -25.56 -15.24
N ALA A 639 -16.42 -24.95 -14.08
CA ALA A 639 -17.42 -25.45 -13.14
C ALA A 639 -18.80 -25.69 -13.78
N PRO A 640 -19.35 -24.81 -14.65
CA PRO A 640 -20.64 -25.07 -15.30
C PRO A 640 -20.63 -26.36 -16.10
N THR A 641 -19.56 -26.64 -16.84
CA THR A 641 -19.38 -27.86 -17.62
C THR A 641 -19.30 -29.11 -16.74
N ILE A 642 -18.56 -29.03 -15.64
CA ILE A 642 -18.43 -30.13 -14.66
C ILE A 642 -19.80 -30.40 -14.00
N ILE A 643 -20.49 -29.36 -13.56
CA ILE A 643 -21.83 -29.49 -12.94
C ILE A 643 -22.79 -30.16 -13.91
N ASN A 644 -22.81 -29.71 -15.17
CA ASN A 644 -23.65 -30.32 -16.20
C ASN A 644 -23.29 -31.78 -16.46
N ALA A 645 -21.98 -32.08 -16.54
CA ALA A 645 -21.47 -33.45 -16.74
C ALA A 645 -21.87 -34.40 -15.59
N VAL A 646 -21.86 -33.91 -14.34
CA VAL A 646 -22.26 -34.68 -13.16
C VAL A 646 -23.81 -34.83 -13.12
N HIS A 647 -24.56 -33.78 -13.40
CA HIS A 647 -26.02 -33.78 -13.31
C HIS A 647 -26.65 -34.71 -14.34
N HIS A 648 -26.10 -34.77 -15.56
CA HIS A 648 -26.54 -35.62 -16.66
C HIS A 648 -25.57 -36.77 -16.95
N ALA A 649 -24.89 -37.28 -15.91
CA ALA A 649 -23.91 -38.36 -16.08
C ALA A 649 -24.53 -39.66 -16.67
N SER A 650 -25.78 -39.97 -16.30
CA SER A 650 -26.54 -41.11 -16.84
C SER A 650 -26.84 -40.99 -18.33
N GLU A 651 -26.90 -39.76 -18.84
CA GLU A 651 -27.14 -39.46 -20.25
C GLU A 651 -25.84 -39.36 -21.06
N GLY A 652 -24.69 -39.57 -20.41
CA GLY A 652 -23.38 -39.52 -21.07
C GLY A 652 -22.79 -38.12 -21.17
N ALA A 653 -23.34 -37.08 -20.52
CA ALA A 653 -22.90 -35.71 -20.61
C ALA A 653 -21.43 -35.49 -20.10
N TRP A 654 -20.86 -36.40 -19.30
CA TRP A 654 -19.45 -36.39 -18.84
C TRP A 654 -18.44 -36.46 -20.02
N ARG A 655 -18.88 -36.98 -21.20
CA ARG A 655 -18.04 -37.08 -22.40
C ARG A 655 -17.63 -35.71 -22.94
N GLN A 656 -18.41 -34.68 -22.69
CA GLN A 656 -18.06 -33.31 -23.08
C GLN A 656 -16.74 -32.83 -22.46
N LEU A 657 -16.36 -33.39 -21.29
CA LEU A 657 -15.08 -33.08 -20.66
C LEU A 657 -13.88 -33.62 -21.46
N PHE A 658 -14.12 -34.56 -22.37
CA PHE A 658 -13.14 -35.15 -23.26
C PHE A 658 -13.29 -34.68 -24.73
N GLY A 659 -14.05 -33.60 -24.95
CA GLY A 659 -14.30 -33.07 -26.30
C GLY A 659 -15.25 -33.90 -27.14
N ASP A 660 -15.83 -34.98 -26.60
CA ASP A 660 -16.79 -35.85 -27.28
C ASP A 660 -18.21 -35.33 -26.98
N VAL A 661 -18.69 -34.41 -27.81
CA VAL A 661 -20.06 -33.92 -27.73
C VAL A 661 -20.92 -34.82 -28.60
N MET A 662 -21.60 -35.79 -27.99
CA MET A 662 -22.62 -36.62 -28.71
C MET A 662 -23.79 -35.70 -29.08
N VAL A 663 -23.84 -35.33 -30.35
CA VAL A 663 -25.09 -34.91 -30.97
C VAL A 663 -25.85 -36.18 -31.28
N PRO A 664 -27.05 -36.42 -30.73
CA PRO A 664 -27.84 -37.55 -31.16
C PRO A 664 -28.24 -37.31 -32.64
N LEU A 665 -27.48 -37.89 -33.54
CA LEU A 665 -27.86 -38.00 -34.93
C LEU A 665 -29.09 -38.84 -34.95
N SER A 666 -30.21 -38.27 -35.43
CA SER A 666 -31.46 -38.99 -35.68
C SER A 666 -31.14 -40.30 -36.38
N ALA A 667 -31.64 -41.42 -35.85
CA ALA A 667 -31.34 -42.79 -36.16
C ALA A 667 -31.24 -43.10 -37.67
N GLY A 668 -30.03 -42.91 -38.22
CA GLY A 668 -29.56 -43.48 -39.47
C GLY A 668 -28.55 -44.56 -39.15
N ASN A 669 -28.70 -45.73 -39.70
CA ASN A 669 -27.81 -46.87 -39.55
C ASN A 669 -26.34 -46.44 -39.78
N GLY A 670 -25.53 -46.36 -38.71
CA GLY A 670 -24.10 -46.03 -38.81
C GLY A 670 -23.60 -45.03 -37.78
N ALA A 671 -24.31 -44.80 -36.65
CA ALA A 671 -23.76 -44.01 -35.55
C ALA A 671 -22.48 -44.69 -35.02
N PRO A 672 -21.33 -44.03 -34.95
CA PRO A 672 -20.13 -44.61 -34.36
C PRO A 672 -20.42 -45.02 -32.92
N GLU A 673 -19.96 -46.19 -32.51
CA GLU A 673 -20.08 -46.65 -31.12
C GLU A 673 -19.45 -45.61 -30.21
N ALA A 674 -20.19 -45.25 -29.17
CA ALA A 674 -19.73 -44.28 -28.22
C ALA A 674 -18.49 -44.76 -27.49
N SER A 675 -17.35 -44.04 -27.58
CA SER A 675 -16.09 -44.39 -26.95
C SER A 675 -16.24 -44.53 -25.42
N GLY A 676 -15.70 -45.57 -24.86
CA GLY A 676 -15.68 -45.82 -23.40
C GLY A 676 -14.78 -44.83 -22.65
N PHE A 677 -14.95 -44.73 -21.32
CA PHE A 677 -14.13 -43.85 -20.48
C PHE A 677 -12.60 -44.09 -20.63
N ALA A 678 -12.20 -45.38 -20.71
CA ALA A 678 -10.79 -45.73 -20.85
C ALA A 678 -10.18 -45.18 -22.16
N THR A 679 -10.90 -45.33 -23.27
CA THR A 679 -10.49 -44.83 -24.59
C THR A 679 -10.38 -43.30 -24.57
N LEU A 680 -11.39 -42.59 -24.01
CA LEU A 680 -11.36 -41.14 -23.93
C LEU A 680 -10.24 -40.63 -22.99
N ALA A 681 -10.00 -41.31 -21.88
CA ALA A 681 -8.88 -40.99 -21.00
C ALA A 681 -7.51 -41.20 -21.70
N MET A 682 -7.35 -42.27 -22.51
CA MET A 682 -6.11 -42.47 -23.26
C MET A 682 -5.92 -41.41 -24.34
N ARG A 683 -6.98 -40.99 -25.05
CA ARG A 683 -6.93 -39.86 -25.99
C ARG A 683 -6.53 -38.54 -25.33
N ALA A 684 -6.97 -38.28 -24.09
CA ALA A 684 -6.55 -37.10 -23.33
C ALA A 684 -5.04 -37.06 -23.04
N PHE A 685 -4.36 -38.22 -23.10
CA PHE A 685 -2.91 -38.31 -23.02
C PHE A 685 -2.22 -38.49 -24.39
N GLY A 686 -2.96 -38.31 -25.49
CA GLY A 686 -2.40 -38.39 -26.85
C GLY A 686 -2.18 -39.81 -27.34
N VAL A 687 -2.85 -40.80 -26.76
CA VAL A 687 -2.80 -42.21 -27.21
C VAL A 687 -4.07 -42.48 -27.99
N ASP A 688 -3.96 -42.53 -29.32
CA ASP A 688 -5.06 -42.89 -30.20
C ASP A 688 -5.22 -44.43 -30.27
N ASP A 689 -6.47 -44.91 -30.42
CA ASP A 689 -6.76 -46.30 -30.73
C ASP A 689 -6.23 -46.61 -32.15
N THR A 690 -5.15 -47.38 -32.26
CA THR A 690 -4.68 -47.95 -33.53
C THR A 690 -5.43 -49.23 -33.80
#